data_f114814196d9a09cd0c15fb974333ee5
#
_entry.id   f114814196d9a09cd0c15fb974333ee5
#
_cell.length_a   1.000
_cell.length_b   1.000
_cell.length_c   1.000
_cell.angle_alpha   90.00
_cell.angle_beta   90.00
_cell.angle_gamma   90.00
#
_symmetry.space_group_name_H-M   'P 1'
#
loop_
_entity.id
_entity.type
_entity.pdbx_description
1 polymer ?
#
loop_
_entity_poly.entity_id
_entity_poly.type
_entity_poly.pdbx_seq_one_letter_code
_entity_poly.pdbx_strand_id
1 'polypeptide(L)'
;MRTKSAILLFLCTSLLFEASAQKPVRVNPLPDKTGFTVESSTKNLGNGFYDHGVASPISNHRGVVSTVDGDGRNVVLVWLFDHRGGYSLLMIDAETGKSEEFPVKFDPRQDTPYSSILSSDNKFYTHFSDHFTEFDPVKRAFTFTQKTMPQMAMSMTEDDNGKIWSVTYPNSGLVSFDPKKRELKDFGYVNKENWRQYQRTIVADDAGWIYFGMGNASSQIVSFDPASGRAKAILPASERKLGTAAVYRDQNGKVYGRTLESIDNEWYELYKGEYKKIGEYQNRKPVVQITGSQSLFHRNFPDGSILKNLDLVNRVLITENPKSKTSKEVSFDYTSDGAIVMGIGTAPDGTIVGGTAFPMRFFNYDFKKDKWVNREALGQFNALINQNKKVYFGVYAGGHLIEWDPFKPWVPTKLNDAQSNPLHLTTVAPDLIRPYRIIAHPDNKTIIMGGTPQYGATGGGLLFYDNKAKSRVMLKDYEVVKDQTSMSLVPLPNGKLLGGTTTSPGTGGEKKAKEALLYIMDMESKKIEWQEAVFPGVQEYSEMRMMPGGMVYGISDKRKFFVFDPASKQLVYTKDIFAEFGPTTAEQSPRIFVDGPKGELYILFAKGAIVQVMPKTYEMKLIATAPGPIKAGGDYAHGRIFFVSGSHLMSYKLK
;
A
#
# COMPACT_ATOMS: atom_id res chain seq x y z
N MET A 1 -23.66 64.44 3.67
CA MET A 1 -22.47 63.63 3.96
C MET A 1 -22.60 62.30 3.20
N ARG A 2 -21.81 62.11 2.13
CA ARG A 2 -21.83 60.91 1.28
C ARG A 2 -20.65 60.06 1.70
N THR A 3 -20.89 58.89 2.26
CA THR A 3 -19.90 57.87 2.56
C THR A 3 -19.62 57.01 1.32
N LYS A 4 -18.40 57.05 0.83
CA LYS A 4 -17.89 56.19 -0.26
C LYS A 4 -17.46 54.84 0.33
N SER A 5 -18.15 53.77 -0.05
CA SER A 5 -17.69 52.40 0.21
C SER A 5 -16.68 52.02 -0.87
N ALA A 6 -15.47 51.70 -0.44
CA ALA A 6 -14.46 51.15 -1.32
C ALA A 6 -14.62 49.62 -1.34
N ILE A 7 -14.90 49.06 -2.51
CA ILE A 7 -14.95 47.61 -2.78
C ILE A 7 -13.51 47.18 -3.08
N LEU A 8 -12.92 46.38 -2.20
CA LEU A 8 -11.61 45.76 -2.39
C LEU A 8 -11.80 44.49 -3.22
N LEU A 9 -11.39 44.53 -4.46
CA LEU A 9 -11.40 43.38 -5.38
C LEU A 9 -10.19 42.50 -5.03
N PHE A 10 -10.39 41.36 -4.40
CA PHE A 10 -9.36 40.31 -4.26
C PHE A 10 -9.24 39.56 -5.60
N LEU A 11 -8.18 39.83 -6.35
CA LEU A 11 -7.76 39.00 -7.46
C LEU A 11 -7.15 37.70 -6.89
N CYS A 12 -7.92 36.62 -6.89
CA CYS A 12 -7.36 35.28 -6.77
C CYS A 12 -6.64 34.93 -8.09
N THR A 13 -5.32 35.09 -8.13
CA THR A 13 -4.49 34.48 -9.15
C THR A 13 -4.42 32.97 -8.88
N SER A 14 -5.27 32.21 -9.54
CA SER A 14 -5.11 30.76 -9.66
C SER A 14 -3.84 30.50 -10.47
N LEU A 15 -2.76 30.11 -9.79
CA LEU A 15 -1.59 29.49 -10.42
C LEU A 15 -2.05 28.16 -11.02
N LEU A 16 -2.38 28.18 -12.30
CA LEU A 16 -2.46 27.00 -13.13
C LEU A 16 -1.03 26.44 -13.20
N PHE A 17 -0.75 25.38 -12.45
CA PHE A 17 0.39 24.53 -12.75
C PHE A 17 0.09 23.88 -14.10
N GLU A 18 0.65 24.41 -15.17
CA GLU A 18 0.81 23.66 -16.40
C GLU A 18 1.66 22.44 -16.08
N ALA A 19 1.03 21.27 -16.07
CA ALA A 19 1.74 20.01 -16.10
C ALA A 19 2.49 19.96 -17.43
N SER A 20 3.74 20.42 -17.46
CA SER A 20 4.60 20.19 -18.60
C SER A 20 4.73 18.68 -18.75
N ALA A 21 4.28 18.14 -19.88
CA ALA A 21 4.43 16.73 -20.22
C ALA A 21 5.91 16.37 -20.04
N GLN A 22 6.20 15.60 -18.98
CA GLN A 22 7.56 15.14 -18.74
C GLN A 22 7.93 14.19 -19.90
N LYS A 23 9.09 14.46 -20.53
CA LYS A 23 9.63 13.50 -21.50
C LYS A 23 9.74 12.13 -20.84
N PRO A 24 9.35 11.05 -21.53
CA PRO A 24 9.45 9.71 -20.96
C PRO A 24 10.88 9.43 -20.47
N VAL A 25 10.98 8.96 -19.21
CA VAL A 25 12.28 8.63 -18.63
C VAL A 25 12.83 7.41 -19.36
N ARG A 26 13.98 7.55 -20.01
CA ARG A 26 14.63 6.45 -20.70
C ARG A 26 15.19 5.45 -19.70
N VAL A 27 14.81 4.19 -19.86
CA VAL A 27 15.38 3.07 -19.12
C VAL A 27 16.32 2.30 -20.03
N ASN A 28 17.48 1.91 -19.50
CA ASN A 28 18.47 1.10 -20.21
C ASN A 28 18.55 -0.28 -19.54
N PRO A 29 18.11 -1.36 -20.21
CA PRO A 29 18.16 -2.70 -19.66
C PRO A 29 19.58 -3.07 -19.17
N LEU A 30 19.65 -3.77 -18.04
CA LEU A 30 20.92 -4.31 -17.57
C LEU A 30 21.35 -5.49 -18.43
N PRO A 31 22.68 -5.71 -18.63
CA PRO A 31 23.19 -6.84 -19.41
C PRO A 31 22.72 -8.21 -18.90
N ASP A 32 22.51 -8.33 -17.59
CA ASP A 32 22.02 -9.54 -16.92
C ASP A 32 20.50 -9.74 -17.00
N LYS A 33 19.78 -8.83 -17.65
CA LYS A 33 18.31 -8.81 -17.81
C LYS A 33 17.53 -8.83 -16.48
N THR A 34 18.17 -8.56 -15.34
CA THR A 34 17.53 -8.58 -14.02
C THR A 34 16.91 -7.24 -13.63
N GLY A 35 17.02 -6.24 -14.49
CA GLY A 35 16.52 -4.89 -14.25
C GLY A 35 17.02 -3.89 -15.29
N PHE A 36 17.04 -2.62 -14.92
CA PHE A 36 17.47 -1.53 -15.80
C PHE A 36 18.18 -0.43 -15.00
N THR A 37 18.90 0.41 -15.74
CA THR A 37 19.42 1.68 -15.22
C THR A 37 18.53 2.83 -15.69
N VAL A 38 18.44 3.88 -14.87
CA VAL A 38 17.79 5.14 -15.22
C VAL A 38 18.87 6.21 -15.26
N GLU A 39 18.87 7.02 -16.31
CA GLU A 39 19.70 8.21 -16.35
C GLU A 39 19.22 9.19 -15.29
N SER A 40 20.12 9.69 -14.50
CA SER A 40 19.77 10.66 -13.48
C SER A 40 19.38 12.00 -14.10
N SER A 41 18.52 12.69 -13.39
CA SER A 41 18.11 14.05 -13.70
C SER A 41 18.18 14.92 -12.45
N THR A 42 19.24 14.77 -11.66
CA THR A 42 19.40 15.56 -10.40
C THR A 42 19.25 17.05 -10.68
N LYS A 43 18.26 17.66 -10.03
CA LYS A 43 17.94 19.09 -10.11
C LYS A 43 18.22 19.78 -8.79
N ASN A 44 18.91 20.89 -8.84
CA ASN A 44 19.04 21.80 -7.70
C ASN A 44 17.77 22.64 -7.59
N LEU A 45 17.05 22.49 -6.47
CA LEU A 45 15.79 23.20 -6.20
C LEU A 45 16.01 24.51 -5.40
N GLY A 46 17.26 24.86 -5.10
CA GLY A 46 17.59 25.99 -4.24
C GLY A 46 17.51 25.66 -2.74
N ASN A 47 17.96 26.60 -1.92
CA ASN A 47 17.92 26.52 -0.44
C ASN A 47 18.51 25.22 0.15
N GLY A 48 19.42 24.54 -0.56
CA GLY A 48 20.05 23.29 -0.15
C GLY A 48 19.28 22.03 -0.54
N PHE A 49 18.13 22.14 -1.19
CA PHE A 49 17.33 21.01 -1.65
C PHE A 49 17.72 20.56 -3.06
N TYR A 50 17.66 19.25 -3.26
CA TYR A 50 17.92 18.59 -4.55
C TYR A 50 16.87 17.49 -4.78
N ASP A 51 16.44 17.36 -6.03
CA ASP A 51 15.63 16.27 -6.54
C ASP A 51 16.52 15.36 -7.38
N HIS A 52 16.70 14.12 -6.97
CA HIS A 52 17.53 13.12 -7.64
C HIS A 52 16.74 12.30 -8.68
N GLY A 53 15.48 12.68 -8.90
CA GLY A 53 14.59 12.02 -9.86
C GLY A 53 13.83 10.83 -9.29
N VAL A 54 13.24 10.09 -10.21
CA VAL A 54 12.31 9.00 -9.93
C VAL A 54 13.06 7.69 -9.70
N ALA A 55 12.83 7.06 -8.56
CA ALA A 55 13.47 5.78 -8.22
C ALA A 55 13.04 4.62 -9.13
N SER A 56 11.76 4.59 -9.51
CA SER A 56 11.18 3.59 -10.41
C SER A 56 10.22 4.27 -11.37
N PRO A 57 10.62 4.56 -12.62
CA PRO A 57 9.81 5.31 -13.58
C PRO A 57 8.73 4.41 -14.23
N ILE A 58 7.98 3.72 -13.41
CA ILE A 58 6.89 2.81 -13.78
C ILE A 58 5.67 3.25 -13.01
N SER A 59 4.55 3.49 -13.69
CA SER A 59 3.32 3.89 -13.02
C SER A 59 2.78 2.79 -12.11
N ASN A 60 2.20 3.18 -11.00
CA ASN A 60 1.27 2.30 -10.31
C ASN A 60 0.11 2.01 -11.26
N HIS A 61 -0.31 0.75 -11.32
CA HIS A 61 -1.34 0.34 -12.27
C HIS A 61 -2.25 -0.74 -11.70
N ARG A 62 -3.46 -0.81 -12.26
CA ARG A 62 -4.47 -1.81 -11.91
C ARG A 62 -5.43 -2.05 -13.07
N GLY A 63 -6.22 -3.11 -12.95
CA GLY A 63 -7.40 -3.33 -13.77
C GLY A 63 -7.09 -3.48 -15.27
N VAL A 64 -6.15 -4.37 -15.62
CA VAL A 64 -5.80 -4.62 -17.02
C VAL A 64 -6.84 -5.54 -17.67
N VAL A 65 -7.42 -5.08 -18.78
CA VAL A 65 -8.48 -5.81 -19.49
C VAL A 65 -8.35 -5.66 -21.00
N SER A 66 -8.56 -6.76 -21.73
CA SER A 66 -8.63 -6.80 -23.19
C SER A 66 -10.05 -6.55 -23.67
N THR A 67 -10.22 -5.72 -24.71
CA THR A 67 -11.52 -5.42 -25.31
C THR A 67 -11.34 -4.95 -26.75
N VAL A 68 -12.37 -4.30 -27.35
CA VAL A 68 -12.35 -3.69 -28.68
C VAL A 68 -12.79 -2.23 -28.64
N ASP A 69 -12.26 -1.45 -29.59
CA ASP A 69 -12.72 -0.07 -29.83
C ASP A 69 -13.86 0.01 -30.85
N GLY A 70 -14.23 1.25 -31.24
CA GLY A 70 -15.31 1.51 -32.18
C GLY A 70 -15.03 1.07 -33.62
N ASP A 71 -13.79 0.85 -33.99
CA ASP A 71 -13.37 0.36 -35.32
C ASP A 71 -13.19 -1.17 -35.32
N GLY A 72 -13.51 -1.85 -34.21
CA GLY A 72 -13.35 -3.29 -34.06
C GLY A 72 -11.90 -3.73 -33.82
N ARG A 73 -11.00 -2.80 -33.48
CA ARG A 73 -9.60 -3.10 -33.17
C ARG A 73 -9.45 -3.59 -31.73
N ASN A 74 -8.61 -4.59 -31.55
CA ASN A 74 -8.23 -5.07 -30.23
C ASN A 74 -7.49 -4.00 -29.44
N VAL A 75 -7.97 -3.68 -28.25
CA VAL A 75 -7.36 -2.69 -27.36
C VAL A 75 -7.22 -3.22 -25.94
N VAL A 76 -6.23 -2.73 -25.22
CA VAL A 76 -6.02 -3.04 -23.80
C VAL A 76 -6.27 -1.78 -22.99
N LEU A 77 -7.10 -1.89 -21.94
CA LEU A 77 -7.35 -0.84 -20.97
C LEU A 77 -6.57 -1.13 -19.70
N VAL A 78 -5.95 -0.12 -19.11
CA VAL A 78 -5.25 -0.22 -17.81
C VAL A 78 -5.30 1.12 -17.07
N TRP A 79 -5.67 1.08 -15.80
CA TRP A 79 -5.57 2.24 -14.93
C TRP A 79 -4.11 2.53 -14.57
N LEU A 80 -3.70 3.77 -14.78
CA LEU A 80 -2.46 4.34 -14.26
C LEU A 80 -2.81 5.31 -13.13
N PHE A 81 -2.08 5.21 -12.00
CA PHE A 81 -2.33 6.09 -10.86
C PHE A 81 -1.04 6.40 -10.10
N ASP A 82 -0.48 7.55 -10.38
CA ASP A 82 0.73 8.04 -9.76
C ASP A 82 0.41 9.04 -8.65
N HIS A 83 0.93 8.83 -7.46
CA HIS A 83 0.59 9.64 -6.29
C HIS A 83 1.12 11.09 -6.32
N ARG A 84 1.93 11.44 -7.30
CA ARG A 84 2.35 12.82 -7.61
C ARG A 84 1.89 13.30 -8.96
N GLY A 85 1.66 12.37 -9.87
CA GLY A 85 1.28 12.63 -11.25
C GLY A 85 -0.20 12.46 -11.51
N GLY A 86 -0.53 12.09 -12.74
CA GLY A 86 -1.87 11.91 -13.21
C GLY A 86 -2.51 10.59 -12.80
N TYR A 87 -3.84 10.62 -12.75
CA TYR A 87 -4.68 9.44 -12.75
C TYR A 87 -5.37 9.37 -14.12
N SER A 88 -5.06 8.34 -14.88
CA SER A 88 -5.59 8.17 -16.23
C SER A 88 -5.91 6.71 -16.53
N LEU A 89 -6.87 6.50 -17.44
CA LEU A 89 -7.06 5.23 -18.09
C LEU A 89 -6.21 5.23 -19.37
N LEU A 90 -5.26 4.30 -19.46
CA LEU A 90 -4.46 4.07 -20.66
C LEU A 90 -5.18 3.07 -21.56
N MET A 91 -5.33 3.40 -22.84
CA MET A 91 -5.84 2.54 -23.89
C MET A 91 -4.75 2.29 -24.92
N ILE A 92 -4.42 1.02 -25.18
CA ILE A 92 -3.35 0.61 -26.07
C ILE A 92 -3.93 -0.21 -27.21
N ASP A 93 -3.71 0.20 -28.44
CA ASP A 93 -4.02 -0.59 -29.64
C ASP A 93 -3.08 -1.82 -29.68
N ALA A 94 -3.66 -3.01 -29.64
CA ALA A 94 -2.91 -4.26 -29.52
C ALA A 94 -2.16 -4.65 -30.80
N GLU A 95 -2.53 -4.03 -31.95
CA GLU A 95 -1.88 -4.27 -33.24
C GLU A 95 -0.69 -3.34 -33.47
N THR A 96 -0.81 -2.07 -33.10
CA THR A 96 0.17 -1.03 -33.44
C THR A 96 1.00 -0.54 -32.26
N GLY A 97 0.54 -0.80 -31.02
CA GLY A 97 1.10 -0.23 -29.80
C GLY A 97 0.75 1.26 -29.60
N LYS A 98 -0.02 1.86 -30.50
CA LYS A 98 -0.46 3.24 -30.31
C LYS A 98 -1.28 3.35 -29.03
N SER A 99 -0.89 4.25 -28.16
CA SER A 99 -1.50 4.45 -26.84
C SER A 99 -2.09 5.85 -26.70
N GLU A 100 -3.13 5.93 -25.85
CA GLU A 100 -3.79 7.19 -25.51
C GLU A 100 -4.18 7.16 -24.03
N GLU A 101 -3.98 8.27 -23.35
CA GLU A 101 -4.31 8.42 -21.93
C GLU A 101 -5.54 9.31 -21.76
N PHE A 102 -6.47 8.85 -20.92
CA PHE A 102 -7.71 9.54 -20.59
C PHE A 102 -7.67 9.93 -19.10
N PRO A 103 -7.25 11.17 -18.76
CA PRO A 103 -7.18 11.61 -17.39
C PRO A 103 -8.58 11.74 -16.77
N VAL A 104 -8.69 11.43 -15.48
CA VAL A 104 -9.91 11.69 -14.72
C VAL A 104 -10.11 13.19 -14.51
N LYS A 105 -11.38 13.62 -14.46
CA LYS A 105 -11.77 15.04 -14.31
C LYS A 105 -12.14 15.42 -12.88
N PHE A 106 -11.78 14.58 -11.90
CA PHE A 106 -12.01 14.81 -10.47
C PHE A 106 -10.71 14.61 -9.67
N ASP A 107 -10.67 15.11 -8.44
CA ASP A 107 -9.54 14.88 -7.55
C ASP A 107 -9.59 13.45 -7.00
N PRO A 108 -8.63 12.57 -7.37
CA PRO A 108 -8.61 11.18 -6.91
C PRO A 108 -8.16 11.01 -5.45
N ARG A 109 -7.75 12.08 -4.76
CA ARG A 109 -7.33 12.11 -3.34
C ARG A 109 -6.30 11.03 -2.96
N GLN A 110 -5.47 10.62 -3.91
CA GLN A 110 -4.50 9.53 -3.77
C GLN A 110 -5.15 8.16 -3.45
N ASP A 111 -6.42 7.99 -3.81
CA ASP A 111 -7.11 6.70 -3.69
C ASP A 111 -6.74 5.77 -4.86
N THR A 112 -7.09 4.50 -4.75
CA THR A 112 -6.71 3.47 -5.72
C THR A 112 -7.92 3.00 -6.51
N PRO A 113 -7.87 2.93 -7.86
CA PRO A 113 -8.87 2.29 -8.70
C PRO A 113 -8.80 0.75 -8.50
N TYR A 114 -9.33 0.27 -7.36
CA TYR A 114 -9.08 -1.09 -6.88
C TYR A 114 -9.88 -2.14 -7.66
N SER A 115 -11.16 -1.91 -7.92
CA SER A 115 -12.03 -2.85 -8.65
C SER A 115 -12.66 -2.20 -9.88
N SER A 116 -12.71 -2.97 -10.97
CA SER A 116 -13.32 -2.57 -12.24
C SER A 116 -14.10 -3.73 -12.86
N ILE A 117 -15.03 -3.42 -13.75
CA ILE A 117 -15.79 -4.39 -14.54
C ILE A 117 -15.89 -3.91 -16.00
N LEU A 118 -15.68 -4.83 -16.93
CA LEU A 118 -16.06 -4.67 -18.33
C LEU A 118 -17.43 -5.33 -18.51
N SER A 119 -18.45 -4.52 -18.76
CA SER A 119 -19.83 -4.98 -18.90
C SER A 119 -20.09 -5.71 -20.20
N SER A 120 -21.23 -6.38 -20.28
CA SER A 120 -21.69 -7.11 -21.47
C SER A 120 -21.88 -6.22 -22.71
N ASP A 121 -22.10 -4.92 -22.52
CA ASP A 121 -22.21 -3.91 -23.60
C ASP A 121 -20.89 -3.18 -23.89
N ASN A 122 -19.75 -3.76 -23.48
CA ASN A 122 -18.41 -3.23 -23.72
C ASN A 122 -18.16 -1.84 -23.12
N LYS A 123 -18.67 -1.59 -21.89
CA LYS A 123 -18.33 -0.39 -21.12
C LYS A 123 -17.46 -0.78 -19.95
N PHE A 124 -16.46 0.06 -19.63
CA PHE A 124 -15.55 -0.17 -18.54
C PHE A 124 -15.89 0.71 -17.35
N TYR A 125 -16.32 0.09 -16.23
CA TYR A 125 -16.75 0.80 -15.04
C TYR A 125 -15.71 0.66 -13.94
N THR A 126 -15.53 1.73 -13.18
CA THR A 126 -14.66 1.77 -11.98
C THR A 126 -15.28 2.72 -10.95
N HIS A 127 -15.13 2.38 -9.67
CA HIS A 127 -15.62 3.21 -8.57
C HIS A 127 -14.48 3.40 -7.56
N PHE A 128 -13.94 4.61 -7.47
CA PHE A 128 -12.85 4.95 -6.54
C PHE A 128 -12.90 6.45 -6.18
N SER A 129 -12.27 6.81 -5.05
CA SER A 129 -12.20 8.21 -4.59
C SER A 129 -13.55 8.95 -4.57
N ASP A 130 -14.58 8.34 -4.04
CA ASP A 130 -15.95 8.87 -4.02
C ASP A 130 -16.55 9.20 -5.40
N HIS A 131 -16.07 8.54 -6.48
CA HIS A 131 -16.64 8.72 -7.82
C HIS A 131 -16.85 7.38 -8.52
N PHE A 132 -18.04 7.21 -9.08
CA PHE A 132 -18.37 6.13 -10.01
C PHE A 132 -18.18 6.63 -11.45
N THR A 133 -17.46 5.88 -12.28
CA THR A 133 -17.11 6.26 -13.64
C THR A 133 -17.45 5.18 -14.65
N GLU A 134 -17.86 5.59 -15.86
CA GLU A 134 -18.01 4.76 -17.05
C GLU A 134 -17.07 5.27 -18.12
N PHE A 135 -16.22 4.40 -18.64
CA PHE A 135 -15.43 4.65 -19.84
C PHE A 135 -15.99 3.84 -21.02
N ASP A 136 -16.19 4.50 -22.15
CA ASP A 136 -16.67 3.91 -23.39
C ASP A 136 -15.49 3.74 -24.37
N PRO A 137 -14.98 2.50 -24.58
CA PRO A 137 -13.88 2.26 -25.52
C PRO A 137 -14.23 2.62 -26.97
N VAL A 138 -15.52 2.53 -27.34
CA VAL A 138 -16.01 2.89 -28.68
C VAL A 138 -15.94 4.41 -28.90
N LYS A 139 -16.36 5.18 -27.89
CA LYS A 139 -16.33 6.65 -27.92
C LYS A 139 -14.98 7.22 -27.51
N ARG A 140 -14.10 6.39 -26.96
CA ARG A 140 -12.77 6.76 -26.42
C ARG A 140 -12.90 7.92 -25.42
N ALA A 141 -13.81 7.78 -24.44
CA ALA A 141 -14.10 8.82 -23.48
C ALA A 141 -14.77 8.30 -22.20
N PHE A 142 -14.59 9.04 -21.11
CA PHE A 142 -15.47 8.91 -19.95
C PHE A 142 -16.84 9.50 -20.30
N THR A 143 -17.86 8.65 -20.37
CA THR A 143 -19.23 9.00 -20.75
C THR A 143 -20.16 9.21 -19.57
N PHE A 144 -19.72 8.81 -18.36
CA PHE A 144 -20.40 9.09 -17.11
C PHE A 144 -19.39 9.23 -15.98
N THR A 145 -19.61 10.19 -15.10
CA THR A 145 -18.86 10.35 -13.84
C THR A 145 -19.78 11.04 -12.84
N GLN A 146 -19.98 10.42 -11.69
CA GLN A 146 -20.80 11.00 -10.63
C GLN A 146 -20.22 10.69 -9.25
N LYS A 147 -20.33 11.68 -8.35
CA LYS A 147 -19.91 11.57 -6.97
C LYS A 147 -20.86 10.67 -6.18
N THR A 148 -20.29 9.91 -5.24
CA THR A 148 -20.98 8.98 -4.32
C THR A 148 -20.56 9.26 -2.89
N MET A 149 -21.38 8.85 -1.91
CA MET A 149 -21.00 8.88 -0.50
C MET A 149 -19.97 7.77 -0.17
N PRO A 150 -20.19 6.49 -0.55
CA PRO A 150 -19.19 5.44 -0.39
C PRO A 150 -18.01 5.68 -1.34
N GLN A 151 -16.84 5.19 -0.92
CA GLN A 151 -15.60 5.34 -1.68
C GLN A 151 -15.22 4.04 -2.39
N MET A 152 -14.01 3.80 -2.60
CA MET A 152 -13.31 2.72 -3.30
C MET A 152 -14.06 1.37 -3.36
N ALA A 153 -14.48 0.94 -4.55
CA ALA A 153 -15.02 -0.39 -4.79
C ALA A 153 -14.00 -1.49 -4.51
N MET A 154 -14.45 -2.54 -3.84
CA MET A 154 -13.68 -3.77 -3.67
C MET A 154 -14.16 -4.88 -4.60
N SER A 155 -15.39 -4.81 -5.07
CA SER A 155 -15.97 -5.73 -6.05
C SER A 155 -17.11 -5.06 -6.81
N MET A 156 -17.29 -5.47 -8.05
CA MET A 156 -18.36 -5.01 -8.94
C MET A 156 -19.00 -6.18 -9.67
N THR A 157 -20.26 -6.03 -10.05
CA THR A 157 -21.02 -7.04 -10.80
C THR A 157 -22.03 -6.37 -11.74
N GLU A 158 -22.45 -7.08 -12.79
CA GLU A 158 -23.56 -6.73 -13.66
C GLU A 158 -24.72 -7.68 -13.38
N ASP A 159 -25.94 -7.16 -13.15
CA ASP A 159 -27.12 -7.97 -12.98
C ASP A 159 -27.78 -8.35 -14.33
N ASP A 160 -28.78 -9.23 -14.29
CA ASP A 160 -29.47 -9.73 -15.50
C ASP A 160 -30.22 -8.62 -16.29
N ASN A 161 -30.40 -7.43 -15.71
CA ASN A 161 -30.97 -6.25 -16.37
C ASN A 161 -29.92 -5.31 -16.97
N GLY A 162 -28.63 -5.64 -16.78
CA GLY A 162 -27.49 -4.84 -17.21
C GLY A 162 -27.15 -3.68 -16.28
N LYS A 163 -27.67 -3.67 -15.03
CA LYS A 163 -27.25 -2.70 -14.04
C LYS A 163 -25.91 -3.08 -13.43
N ILE A 164 -25.07 -2.08 -13.24
CA ILE A 164 -23.76 -2.26 -12.60
C ILE A 164 -23.87 -1.96 -11.12
N TRP A 165 -23.41 -2.91 -10.31
CA TRP A 165 -23.39 -2.81 -8.85
C TRP A 165 -21.96 -2.73 -8.34
N SER A 166 -21.74 -1.90 -7.33
CA SER A 166 -20.44 -1.69 -6.69
C SER A 166 -20.58 -1.78 -5.17
N VAL A 167 -19.77 -2.63 -4.53
CA VAL A 167 -19.65 -2.69 -3.06
C VAL A 167 -18.28 -2.18 -2.63
N THR A 168 -18.25 -1.31 -1.60
CA THR A 168 -17.10 -0.49 -1.26
C THR A 168 -16.51 -0.76 0.12
N TYR A 169 -15.22 -0.50 0.24
CA TYR A 169 -14.45 -0.45 1.48
C TYR A 169 -14.55 0.96 2.11
N PRO A 170 -14.47 1.16 3.43
CA PRO A 170 -14.28 0.13 4.47
C PRO A 170 -15.57 -0.34 5.16
N ASN A 171 -16.73 0.19 4.82
CA ASN A 171 -17.96 0.02 5.58
C ASN A 171 -19.12 -0.56 4.76
N SER A 172 -18.83 -1.36 3.74
CA SER A 172 -19.82 -1.96 2.84
C SER A 172 -20.83 -0.95 2.28
N GLY A 173 -20.33 0.09 1.63
CA GLY A 173 -21.15 1.00 0.84
C GLY A 173 -21.65 0.28 -0.41
N LEU A 174 -22.88 0.58 -0.84
CA LEU A 174 -23.49 -0.02 -2.03
C LEU A 174 -24.00 1.05 -2.98
N VAL A 175 -23.64 0.91 -4.26
CA VAL A 175 -24.05 1.80 -5.35
C VAL A 175 -24.51 0.97 -6.52
N SER A 176 -25.56 1.41 -7.24
CA SER A 176 -25.96 0.84 -8.52
C SER A 176 -26.04 1.90 -9.61
N PHE A 177 -25.70 1.53 -10.84
CA PHE A 177 -25.85 2.35 -12.02
C PHE A 177 -26.69 1.61 -13.08
N ASP A 178 -27.72 2.27 -13.57
CA ASP A 178 -28.54 1.79 -14.69
C ASP A 178 -28.05 2.46 -15.98
N PRO A 179 -27.31 1.73 -16.85
CA PRO A 179 -26.76 2.32 -18.08
C PRO A 179 -27.83 2.79 -19.08
N LYS A 180 -29.00 2.11 -19.10
CA LYS A 180 -30.13 2.42 -20.00
C LYS A 180 -30.82 3.72 -19.61
N LYS A 181 -30.98 3.95 -18.30
CA LYS A 181 -31.61 5.16 -17.75
C LYS A 181 -30.61 6.27 -17.47
N ARG A 182 -29.31 5.95 -17.45
CA ARG A 182 -28.23 6.86 -17.01
C ARG A 182 -28.42 7.33 -15.56
N GLU A 183 -28.94 6.44 -14.70
CA GLU A 183 -29.31 6.75 -13.31
C GLU A 183 -28.39 6.01 -12.35
N LEU A 184 -27.72 6.77 -11.47
CA LEU A 184 -26.93 6.25 -10.38
C LEU A 184 -27.74 6.33 -9.08
N LYS A 185 -27.83 5.22 -8.36
CA LYS A 185 -28.48 5.15 -7.03
C LYS A 185 -27.44 4.79 -5.98
N ASP A 186 -27.30 5.68 -5.01
CA ASP A 186 -26.42 5.53 -3.85
C ASP A 186 -27.24 5.10 -2.63
N PHE A 187 -26.96 3.91 -2.10
CA PHE A 187 -27.65 3.34 -0.94
C PHE A 187 -26.89 3.60 0.37
N GLY A 188 -25.72 4.27 0.29
CA GLY A 188 -24.87 4.50 1.43
C GLY A 188 -24.23 3.24 2.00
N TYR A 189 -23.95 3.24 3.29
CA TYR A 189 -23.34 2.10 3.99
C TYR A 189 -24.43 1.17 4.51
N VAL A 190 -24.46 -0.04 3.96
CA VAL A 190 -25.56 -1.02 4.18
C VAL A 190 -25.26 -2.06 5.26
N ASN A 191 -24.02 -2.19 5.69
CA ASN A 191 -23.63 -3.08 6.79
C ASN A 191 -22.65 -2.38 7.73
N LYS A 192 -22.86 -2.53 9.06
CA LYS A 192 -22.05 -1.87 10.08
C LYS A 192 -21.30 -2.91 10.92
N GLU A 193 -19.99 -2.72 11.01
CA GLU A 193 -19.11 -3.46 11.91
C GLU A 193 -18.21 -2.45 12.64
N ASN A 194 -17.58 -2.86 13.72
CA ASN A 194 -16.60 -2.04 14.45
C ASN A 194 -15.16 -2.16 13.89
N TRP A 195 -15.01 -2.82 12.75
CA TRP A 195 -13.74 -3.02 12.04
C TRP A 195 -13.91 -2.76 10.53
N ARG A 196 -12.81 -2.55 9.82
CA ARG A 196 -12.79 -2.24 8.39
C ARG A 196 -13.08 -3.50 7.57
N GLN A 197 -14.13 -3.47 6.77
CA GLN A 197 -14.65 -4.60 6.01
C GLN A 197 -14.02 -4.66 4.63
N TYR A 198 -13.50 -5.84 4.27
CA TYR A 198 -13.05 -6.14 2.92
C TYR A 198 -14.11 -6.98 2.21
N GLN A 199 -14.69 -6.44 1.15
CA GLN A 199 -15.63 -7.14 0.30
C GLN A 199 -14.86 -7.95 -0.74
N ARG A 200 -15.27 -9.21 -0.97
CA ARG A 200 -14.57 -10.10 -1.93
C ARG A 200 -15.29 -10.21 -3.25
N THR A 201 -16.55 -10.53 -3.21
CA THR A 201 -17.39 -10.70 -4.39
C THR A 201 -18.77 -10.12 -4.13
N ILE A 202 -19.37 -9.55 -5.16
CA ILE A 202 -20.76 -9.11 -5.20
C ILE A 202 -21.43 -9.75 -6.41
N VAL A 203 -22.66 -10.25 -6.27
CA VAL A 203 -23.47 -10.83 -7.36
C VAL A 203 -24.96 -10.61 -7.13
N ALA A 204 -25.76 -10.71 -8.20
CA ALA A 204 -27.23 -10.70 -8.15
C ALA A 204 -27.79 -12.11 -8.36
N ASP A 205 -28.94 -12.46 -7.74
CA ASP A 205 -29.77 -13.59 -8.18
C ASP A 205 -30.70 -13.19 -9.34
N ASP A 206 -31.44 -14.16 -9.94
CA ASP A 206 -32.38 -13.87 -11.04
C ASP A 206 -33.65 -13.14 -10.58
N ALA A 207 -33.91 -13.10 -9.28
CA ALA A 207 -34.97 -12.31 -8.69
C ALA A 207 -34.56 -10.84 -8.41
N GLY A 208 -33.30 -10.48 -8.65
CA GLY A 208 -32.77 -9.14 -8.48
C GLY A 208 -32.27 -8.80 -7.08
N TRP A 209 -32.15 -9.76 -6.18
CA TRP A 209 -31.50 -9.58 -4.88
C TRP A 209 -29.98 -9.55 -5.05
N ILE A 210 -29.32 -8.68 -4.28
CA ILE A 210 -27.87 -8.54 -4.31
C ILE A 210 -27.26 -9.22 -3.10
N TYR A 211 -26.16 -9.92 -3.32
CA TYR A 211 -25.41 -10.58 -2.26
C TYR A 211 -23.94 -10.19 -2.36
N PHE A 212 -23.30 -10.00 -1.22
CA PHE A 212 -21.85 -9.85 -1.18
C PHE A 212 -21.23 -10.53 0.04
N GLY A 213 -20.04 -11.07 -0.18
CA GLY A 213 -19.21 -11.62 0.88
C GLY A 213 -18.24 -10.58 1.41
N MET A 214 -17.98 -10.56 2.70
CA MET A 214 -17.04 -9.67 3.32
C MET A 214 -16.24 -10.31 4.47
N GLY A 215 -15.19 -9.68 4.90
CA GLY A 215 -14.26 -10.00 6.01
C GLY A 215 -13.35 -8.79 6.23
N ASN A 216 -12.32 -8.88 7.05
CA ASN A 216 -11.43 -10.01 7.39
C ASN A 216 -11.51 -10.46 8.87
N ALA A 217 -11.86 -9.57 9.83
CA ALA A 217 -11.90 -9.94 11.26
C ALA A 217 -12.94 -11.04 11.52
N SER A 218 -14.03 -11.00 10.77
CA SER A 218 -15.09 -11.99 10.88
C SER A 218 -15.86 -12.09 9.56
N SER A 219 -15.86 -13.29 8.96
CA SER A 219 -16.55 -13.52 7.69
C SER A 219 -18.06 -13.28 7.79
N GLN A 220 -18.67 -12.66 6.76
CA GLN A 220 -20.11 -12.46 6.68
C GLN A 220 -20.57 -12.48 5.22
N ILE A 221 -21.78 -12.95 4.99
CA ILE A 221 -22.53 -12.77 3.74
C ILE A 221 -23.69 -11.82 4.02
N VAL A 222 -23.84 -10.81 3.20
CA VAL A 222 -24.94 -9.85 3.28
C VAL A 222 -25.82 -9.99 2.06
N SER A 223 -27.15 -10.10 2.27
CA SER A 223 -28.17 -9.95 1.23
C SER A 223 -28.74 -8.53 1.27
N PHE A 224 -29.09 -8.00 0.12
CA PHE A 224 -29.67 -6.68 -0.03
C PHE A 224 -30.86 -6.74 -1.00
N ASP A 225 -31.99 -6.18 -0.56
CA ASP A 225 -33.18 -6.03 -1.39
C ASP A 225 -33.20 -4.61 -1.99
N PRO A 226 -32.99 -4.46 -3.32
CA PRO A 226 -33.01 -3.15 -3.95
C PRO A 226 -34.38 -2.46 -3.94
N ALA A 227 -35.47 -3.21 -3.80
CA ALA A 227 -36.82 -2.66 -3.77
C ALA A 227 -37.11 -1.97 -2.45
N SER A 228 -36.74 -2.57 -1.33
CA SER A 228 -36.94 -2.00 0.01
C SER A 228 -35.74 -1.18 0.50
N GLY A 229 -34.56 -1.32 -0.13
CA GLY A 229 -33.31 -0.72 0.32
C GLY A 229 -32.74 -1.34 1.61
N ARG A 230 -33.18 -2.54 1.99
CA ARG A 230 -32.77 -3.21 3.23
C ARG A 230 -31.70 -4.27 3.02
N ALA A 231 -30.71 -4.24 3.90
CA ALA A 231 -29.69 -5.27 3.98
C ALA A 231 -29.91 -6.19 5.19
N LYS A 232 -29.54 -7.48 5.04
CA LYS A 232 -29.60 -8.49 6.10
C LYS A 232 -28.29 -9.27 6.11
N ALA A 233 -27.60 -9.28 7.26
CA ALA A 233 -26.46 -10.18 7.51
C ALA A 233 -26.99 -11.60 7.67
N ILE A 234 -26.40 -12.56 6.92
CA ILE A 234 -26.94 -13.92 6.80
C ILE A 234 -26.32 -14.87 7.81
N LEU A 235 -24.98 -14.86 7.93
CA LEU A 235 -24.30 -15.82 8.79
C LEU A 235 -24.49 -15.48 10.27
N PRO A 236 -25.00 -16.43 11.07
CA PRO A 236 -25.07 -16.27 12.52
C PRO A 236 -23.67 -16.18 13.12
N ALA A 237 -23.53 -15.58 14.29
CA ALA A 237 -22.24 -15.36 14.95
C ALA A 237 -21.42 -16.65 15.13
N SER A 238 -22.08 -17.78 15.38
CA SER A 238 -21.44 -19.11 15.54
C SER A 238 -20.80 -19.67 14.27
N GLU A 239 -21.20 -19.18 13.09
CA GLU A 239 -20.67 -19.62 11.80
C GLU A 239 -19.65 -18.65 11.20
N ARG A 240 -19.49 -17.49 11.80
CA ARG A 240 -18.51 -16.49 11.38
C ARG A 240 -17.12 -16.88 11.87
N LYS A 241 -16.11 -16.77 10.98
CA LYS A 241 -14.71 -17.12 11.29
C LYS A 241 -13.79 -15.97 10.87
N LEU A 242 -12.58 -15.95 11.44
CA LEU A 242 -11.51 -15.10 10.94
C LEU A 242 -11.29 -15.38 9.45
N GLY A 243 -11.28 -14.32 8.64
CA GLY A 243 -11.17 -14.42 7.20
C GLY A 243 -12.38 -13.82 6.47
N THR A 244 -12.61 -14.22 5.25
CA THR A 244 -13.58 -13.62 4.33
C THR A 244 -14.62 -14.62 3.84
N ALA A 245 -15.86 -14.15 3.64
CA ALA A 245 -16.84 -14.86 2.84
C ALA A 245 -16.80 -14.40 1.37
N ALA A 246 -17.17 -15.28 0.46
CA ALA A 246 -17.34 -14.99 -0.96
C ALA A 246 -18.67 -15.56 -1.47
N VAL A 247 -19.23 -14.95 -2.50
CA VAL A 247 -20.48 -15.35 -3.15
C VAL A 247 -20.27 -15.50 -4.65
N TYR A 248 -21.03 -16.40 -5.28
CA TYR A 248 -20.93 -16.76 -6.69
C TYR A 248 -22.30 -16.93 -7.29
N ARG A 249 -22.55 -16.32 -8.45
CA ARG A 249 -23.75 -16.55 -9.25
C ARG A 249 -23.62 -17.85 -10.05
N ASP A 250 -24.63 -18.71 -9.99
CA ASP A 250 -24.71 -19.91 -10.82
C ASP A 250 -25.70 -19.73 -11.95
N GLN A 251 -25.56 -20.55 -13.02
CA GLN A 251 -26.43 -20.54 -14.21
C GLN A 251 -27.88 -20.89 -13.91
N ASN A 252 -28.16 -21.52 -12.75
CA ASN A 252 -29.53 -21.85 -12.30
C ASN A 252 -30.28 -20.64 -11.71
N GLY A 253 -29.73 -19.46 -11.77
CA GLY A 253 -30.37 -18.25 -11.28
C GLY A 253 -30.10 -17.92 -9.81
N LYS A 254 -29.55 -18.84 -9.05
CA LYS A 254 -29.28 -18.66 -7.61
C LYS A 254 -27.85 -18.22 -7.34
N VAL A 255 -27.60 -17.76 -6.11
CA VAL A 255 -26.29 -17.41 -5.60
C VAL A 255 -25.84 -18.46 -4.59
N TYR A 256 -24.55 -18.73 -4.56
CA TYR A 256 -23.92 -19.65 -3.62
C TYR A 256 -22.77 -18.94 -2.90
N GLY A 257 -22.69 -19.11 -1.58
CA GLY A 257 -21.69 -18.47 -0.76
C GLY A 257 -20.99 -19.43 0.19
N ARG A 258 -19.78 -19.05 0.63
CA ARG A 258 -19.04 -19.76 1.67
C ARG A 258 -18.04 -18.86 2.36
N THR A 259 -17.54 -19.25 3.53
CA THR A 259 -16.35 -18.71 4.16
C THR A 259 -15.12 -19.33 3.49
N LEU A 260 -14.17 -18.49 3.01
CA LEU A 260 -13.04 -18.97 2.20
C LEU A 260 -12.02 -19.75 3.03
N GLU A 261 -11.81 -19.37 4.29
CA GLU A 261 -10.85 -19.95 5.22
C GLU A 261 -11.43 -21.11 6.02
N SER A 262 -12.65 -21.55 5.72
CA SER A 262 -13.28 -22.72 6.37
C SER A 262 -12.71 -24.02 5.82
N ILE A 263 -12.29 -24.90 6.72
CA ILE A 263 -11.82 -26.25 6.38
C ILE A 263 -12.99 -27.13 5.94
N ASP A 264 -14.19 -26.85 6.45
CA ASP A 264 -15.36 -27.73 6.33
C ASP A 264 -16.05 -27.68 4.97
N ASN A 265 -15.55 -26.90 4.01
CA ASN A 265 -16.12 -26.74 2.65
C ASN A 265 -17.65 -26.54 2.63
N GLU A 266 -18.17 -25.84 3.65
CA GLU A 266 -19.60 -25.62 3.85
C GLU A 266 -20.11 -24.50 2.94
N TRP A 267 -21.19 -24.80 2.19
CA TRP A 267 -21.81 -23.85 1.27
C TRP A 267 -23.22 -23.49 1.71
N TYR A 268 -23.62 -22.29 1.30
CA TYR A 268 -24.96 -21.74 1.47
C TYR A 268 -25.57 -21.47 0.10
N GLU A 269 -26.78 -21.97 -0.16
CA GLU A 269 -27.61 -21.52 -1.25
C GLU A 269 -28.35 -20.27 -0.83
N LEU A 270 -28.32 -19.22 -1.66
CA LEU A 270 -28.83 -17.88 -1.39
C LEU A 270 -29.83 -17.54 -2.50
N TYR A 271 -31.07 -17.22 -2.12
CA TYR A 271 -32.11 -16.91 -3.10
C TYR A 271 -33.23 -16.06 -2.48
N LYS A 272 -33.59 -14.96 -3.13
CA LYS A 272 -34.65 -14.03 -2.67
C LYS A 272 -34.46 -13.54 -1.23
N GLY A 273 -33.19 -13.26 -0.85
CA GLY A 273 -32.83 -12.79 0.48
C GLY A 273 -32.75 -13.88 1.56
N GLU A 274 -33.17 -15.10 1.27
CA GLU A 274 -33.09 -16.23 2.19
C GLU A 274 -31.85 -17.09 1.92
N TYR A 275 -31.45 -17.90 2.92
CA TYR A 275 -30.32 -18.80 2.79
C TYR A 275 -30.66 -20.21 3.29
N LYS A 276 -29.97 -21.18 2.70
CA LYS A 276 -30.02 -22.57 3.11
C LYS A 276 -28.61 -23.14 3.14
N LYS A 277 -28.25 -23.76 4.24
CA LYS A 277 -27.00 -24.50 4.36
C LYS A 277 -27.14 -25.81 3.57
N ILE A 278 -26.18 -26.09 2.67
CA ILE A 278 -26.29 -27.22 1.72
C ILE A 278 -25.12 -28.20 1.80
N GLY A 279 -24.13 -27.94 2.71
CA GLY A 279 -22.91 -28.73 2.75
C GLY A 279 -22.02 -28.48 1.53
N GLU A 280 -21.42 -29.49 0.96
CA GLU A 280 -20.57 -29.37 -0.20
C GLU A 280 -21.34 -29.06 -1.49
N TYR A 281 -20.81 -28.12 -2.30
CA TYR A 281 -21.39 -27.76 -3.59
C TYR A 281 -20.45 -28.18 -4.73
N GLN A 282 -20.72 -29.36 -5.32
CA GLN A 282 -19.79 -29.99 -6.29
C GLN A 282 -20.08 -29.62 -7.76
N ASN A 283 -21.31 -29.48 -8.17
CA ASN A 283 -21.70 -29.28 -9.59
C ASN A 283 -21.88 -27.80 -9.96
N ARG A 284 -20.87 -27.01 -9.67
CA ARG A 284 -20.88 -25.56 -9.91
C ARG A 284 -20.82 -25.20 -11.39
N LYS A 285 -21.74 -24.33 -11.82
CA LYS A 285 -21.75 -23.72 -13.15
C LYS A 285 -21.78 -22.19 -13.02
N PRO A 286 -20.67 -21.59 -12.58
CA PRO A 286 -20.66 -20.16 -12.29
C PRO A 286 -20.89 -19.33 -13.54
N VAL A 287 -21.64 -18.25 -13.40
CA VAL A 287 -21.69 -17.17 -14.41
C VAL A 287 -20.38 -16.40 -14.35
N VAL A 288 -19.70 -16.31 -15.47
CA VAL A 288 -18.42 -15.59 -15.58
C VAL A 288 -18.68 -14.15 -15.99
N GLN A 289 -18.19 -13.22 -15.19
CA GLN A 289 -18.19 -11.79 -15.51
C GLN A 289 -16.74 -11.29 -15.63
N ILE A 290 -16.54 -10.26 -16.45
CA ILE A 290 -15.21 -9.64 -16.64
C ILE A 290 -15.02 -8.59 -15.56
N THR A 291 -14.72 -9.03 -14.36
CA THR A 291 -14.49 -8.16 -13.19
C THR A 291 -13.21 -8.55 -12.47
N GLY A 292 -12.53 -7.58 -11.89
CA GLY A 292 -11.30 -7.81 -11.17
C GLY A 292 -10.80 -6.58 -10.42
N SER A 293 -9.83 -6.81 -9.53
CA SER A 293 -9.27 -5.75 -8.67
C SER A 293 -7.81 -5.42 -8.95
N GLN A 294 -7.01 -6.38 -9.40
CA GLN A 294 -5.56 -6.19 -9.56
C GLN A 294 -5.09 -6.89 -10.83
N SER A 295 -3.95 -6.43 -11.35
CA SER A 295 -3.27 -7.04 -12.49
C SER A 295 -4.19 -7.27 -13.71
N LEU A 296 -3.81 -8.20 -14.56
CA LEU A 296 -4.53 -8.61 -15.77
C LEU A 296 -5.62 -9.62 -15.40
N PHE A 297 -6.88 -9.20 -15.45
CA PHE A 297 -8.04 -10.03 -15.10
C PHE A 297 -8.86 -10.51 -16.31
N HIS A 298 -8.66 -9.93 -17.52
CA HIS A 298 -9.25 -10.44 -18.75
C HIS A 298 -8.25 -10.39 -19.89
N ARG A 299 -8.04 -11.55 -20.55
CA ARG A 299 -7.01 -11.75 -21.58
C ARG A 299 -7.57 -11.88 -22.98
N ASN A 300 -8.83 -12.31 -23.11
CA ASN A 300 -9.39 -12.70 -24.39
C ASN A 300 -9.92 -11.48 -25.14
N PHE A 301 -9.49 -11.33 -26.37
CA PHE A 301 -10.11 -10.38 -27.29
C PHE A 301 -11.31 -11.01 -27.99
N PRO A 302 -12.31 -10.23 -28.45
CA PRO A 302 -13.50 -10.75 -29.12
C PRO A 302 -13.19 -11.52 -30.42
N ASP A 303 -12.07 -11.27 -31.09
CA ASP A 303 -11.61 -12.02 -32.27
C ASP A 303 -10.99 -13.39 -31.94
N GLY A 304 -10.89 -13.71 -30.64
CA GLY A 304 -10.31 -14.97 -30.13
C GLY A 304 -8.80 -14.93 -29.92
N SER A 305 -8.12 -13.84 -30.18
CA SER A 305 -6.72 -13.64 -29.79
C SER A 305 -6.63 -13.39 -28.27
N ILE A 306 -5.41 -13.53 -27.73
CA ILE A 306 -5.18 -13.50 -26.28
C ILE A 306 -4.06 -12.50 -25.97
N LEU A 307 -4.27 -11.64 -24.98
CA LEU A 307 -3.23 -10.86 -24.36
C LEU A 307 -2.35 -11.77 -23.49
N LYS A 308 -1.15 -12.07 -23.97
CA LYS A 308 -0.20 -12.95 -23.30
C LYS A 308 0.55 -12.22 -22.19
N ASN A 309 1.00 -10.99 -22.46
CA ASN A 309 1.73 -10.16 -21.53
C ASN A 309 1.49 -8.67 -21.78
N LEU A 310 1.49 -7.89 -20.70
CA LEU A 310 1.61 -6.44 -20.70
C LEU A 310 2.72 -6.06 -19.73
N ASP A 311 3.83 -5.59 -20.26
CA ASP A 311 5.01 -5.17 -19.49
C ASP A 311 5.13 -3.65 -19.50
N LEU A 312 4.72 -3.02 -18.40
CA LEU A 312 4.81 -1.57 -18.22
C LEU A 312 6.24 -1.09 -17.96
N VAL A 313 7.14 -1.99 -17.57
CA VAL A 313 8.57 -1.66 -17.37
C VAL A 313 9.26 -1.48 -18.71
N ASN A 314 9.18 -2.51 -19.55
CA ASN A 314 9.80 -2.53 -20.88
C ASN A 314 8.90 -1.90 -21.95
N ARG A 315 7.68 -1.53 -21.59
CA ARG A 315 6.66 -0.91 -22.46
C ARG A 315 6.35 -1.78 -23.69
N VAL A 316 6.13 -3.05 -23.41
CA VAL A 316 5.87 -4.08 -24.41
C VAL A 316 4.56 -4.79 -24.14
N LEU A 317 3.78 -4.98 -25.19
CA LEU A 317 2.54 -5.75 -25.18
C LEU A 317 2.73 -6.96 -26.12
N ILE A 318 2.34 -8.15 -25.62
CA ILE A 318 2.43 -9.40 -26.39
C ILE A 318 1.05 -10.00 -26.52
N THR A 319 0.61 -10.20 -27.77
CA THR A 319 -0.60 -10.95 -28.11
C THR A 319 -0.25 -12.30 -28.72
N GLU A 320 -1.18 -13.24 -28.63
CA GLU A 320 -1.05 -14.57 -29.23
C GLU A 320 -2.35 -14.97 -29.93
N ASN A 321 -2.23 -15.50 -31.14
CA ASN A 321 -3.34 -16.19 -31.80
C ASN A 321 -3.29 -17.67 -31.39
N PRO A 322 -4.25 -18.19 -30.60
CA PRO A 322 -4.19 -19.55 -30.08
C PRO A 322 -4.34 -20.64 -31.14
N LYS A 323 -4.92 -20.30 -32.31
CA LYS A 323 -5.11 -21.25 -33.43
C LYS A 323 -3.80 -21.45 -34.19
N SER A 324 -3.15 -20.37 -34.57
CA SER A 324 -1.86 -20.41 -35.30
C SER A 324 -0.63 -20.52 -34.39
N LYS A 325 -0.80 -20.31 -33.08
CA LYS A 325 0.27 -20.23 -32.07
C LYS A 325 1.33 -19.14 -32.40
N THR A 326 0.93 -18.14 -33.17
CA THR A 326 1.80 -17.01 -33.51
C THR A 326 1.64 -15.93 -32.45
N SER A 327 2.77 -15.41 -31.97
CA SER A 327 2.81 -14.26 -31.04
C SER A 327 3.25 -13.00 -31.78
N LYS A 328 2.66 -11.88 -31.40
CA LYS A 328 3.03 -10.55 -31.86
C LYS A 328 3.44 -9.71 -30.66
N GLU A 329 4.58 -9.04 -30.79
CA GLU A 329 5.08 -8.09 -29.81
C GLU A 329 5.00 -6.68 -30.40
N VAL A 330 4.47 -5.73 -29.64
CA VAL A 330 4.42 -4.30 -29.99
C VAL A 330 4.90 -3.46 -28.83
N SER A 331 5.62 -2.39 -29.12
CA SER A 331 6.01 -1.38 -28.12
C SER A 331 4.94 -0.32 -28.02
N PHE A 332 4.70 0.15 -26.80
CA PHE A 332 3.80 1.27 -26.51
C PHE A 332 4.48 2.29 -25.61
N ASP A 333 3.86 3.44 -25.43
CA ASP A 333 4.38 4.46 -24.53
C ASP A 333 3.26 5.00 -23.61
N TYR A 334 3.66 5.57 -22.46
CA TYR A 334 2.75 6.19 -21.50
C TYR A 334 3.52 7.15 -20.60
N THR A 335 2.82 8.11 -20.00
CA THR A 335 3.40 9.02 -19.01
C THR A 335 3.38 8.40 -17.61
N SER A 336 4.42 8.65 -16.82
CA SER A 336 4.51 8.18 -15.45
C SER A 336 5.31 9.15 -14.60
N ASP A 337 4.81 9.45 -13.40
CA ASP A 337 5.57 10.11 -12.33
C ASP A 337 6.28 9.09 -11.42
N GLY A 338 6.17 7.81 -11.75
CA GLY A 338 6.84 6.70 -11.10
C GLY A 338 6.10 6.07 -9.93
N ALA A 339 6.57 4.90 -9.55
CA ALA A 339 6.02 4.12 -8.44
C ALA A 339 6.33 4.78 -7.09
N ILE A 340 5.39 4.67 -6.14
CA ILE A 340 5.55 5.19 -4.79
C ILE A 340 6.70 4.47 -4.05
N VAL A 341 7.60 5.24 -3.46
CA VAL A 341 8.70 4.72 -2.65
C VAL A 341 8.24 4.47 -1.22
N MET A 342 8.48 3.26 -0.72
CA MET A 342 8.02 2.82 0.60
C MET A 342 9.00 3.15 1.72
N GLY A 343 10.28 3.27 1.42
CA GLY A 343 11.31 3.62 2.37
C GLY A 343 12.70 3.57 1.77
N ILE A 344 13.63 4.25 2.43
CA ILE A 344 15.02 4.33 2.01
C ILE A 344 15.97 4.18 3.19
N GLY A 345 17.20 3.83 2.88
CA GLY A 345 18.35 3.89 3.80
C GLY A 345 19.65 3.85 3.04
N THR A 346 20.73 4.09 3.75
CA THR A 346 22.09 4.04 3.19
C THR A 346 22.64 2.62 3.33
N ALA A 347 23.07 2.03 2.23
CA ALA A 347 23.75 0.74 2.24
C ALA A 347 25.23 0.86 2.62
N PRO A 348 25.88 -0.24 3.03
CA PRO A 348 27.31 -0.23 3.42
C PRO A 348 28.28 0.18 2.31
N ASP A 349 27.90 0.10 1.04
CA ASP A 349 28.67 0.58 -0.11
C ASP A 349 28.49 2.09 -0.37
N GLY A 350 27.65 2.76 0.44
CA GLY A 350 27.36 4.19 0.34
C GLY A 350 26.24 4.53 -0.65
N THR A 351 25.60 3.56 -1.29
CA THR A 351 24.40 3.82 -2.12
C THR A 351 23.16 4.04 -1.26
N ILE A 352 22.19 4.80 -1.78
CA ILE A 352 20.86 4.93 -1.18
C ILE A 352 19.98 3.81 -1.77
N VAL A 353 19.42 2.98 -0.88
CA VAL A 353 18.62 1.82 -1.28
C VAL A 353 17.21 1.90 -0.75
N GLY A 354 16.29 1.24 -1.44
CA GLY A 354 14.90 1.17 -1.00
C GLY A 354 14.05 0.31 -1.92
N GLY A 355 12.74 0.40 -1.70
CA GLY A 355 11.75 -0.32 -2.51
C GLY A 355 10.53 0.50 -2.82
N THR A 356 9.80 0.08 -3.86
CA THR A 356 8.53 0.66 -4.28
C THR A 356 7.37 -0.32 -4.08
N ALA A 357 6.14 0.21 -4.15
CA ALA A 357 4.93 -0.60 -4.10
C ALA A 357 4.11 -0.41 -5.39
N PHE A 358 3.65 -1.55 -5.94
CA PHE A 358 2.73 -1.63 -7.09
C PHE A 358 3.13 -0.82 -8.34
N PRO A 359 4.28 -1.14 -8.99
CA PRO A 359 5.02 -2.42 -8.88
C PRO A 359 6.02 -2.46 -7.74
N MET A 360 6.26 -3.67 -7.24
CA MET A 360 7.26 -3.92 -6.22
C MET A 360 8.64 -4.01 -6.87
N ARG A 361 9.46 -2.99 -6.60
CA ARG A 361 10.80 -2.87 -7.16
C ARG A 361 11.79 -2.63 -6.03
N PHE A 362 13.01 -3.12 -6.21
CA PHE A 362 14.19 -2.72 -5.47
C PHE A 362 14.95 -1.68 -6.30
N PHE A 363 15.50 -0.68 -5.65
CA PHE A 363 16.40 0.26 -6.30
C PHE A 363 17.62 0.55 -5.43
N ASN A 364 18.71 0.92 -6.08
CA ASN A 364 19.84 1.59 -5.46
C ASN A 364 20.30 2.78 -6.29
N TYR A 365 20.66 3.85 -5.60
CA TYR A 365 21.12 5.10 -6.17
C TYR A 365 22.57 5.39 -5.72
N ASP A 366 23.49 5.42 -6.70
CA ASP A 366 24.87 5.85 -6.47
C ASP A 366 24.94 7.38 -6.59
N PHE A 367 24.99 8.04 -5.45
CA PHE A 367 25.03 9.51 -5.39
C PHE A 367 26.28 10.10 -6.08
N LYS A 368 27.43 9.42 -6.04
CA LYS A 368 28.68 9.93 -6.63
C LYS A 368 28.67 9.88 -8.15
N LYS A 369 28.02 8.84 -8.71
CA LYS A 369 27.89 8.65 -10.15
C LYS A 369 26.59 9.22 -10.72
N ASP A 370 25.70 9.67 -9.84
CA ASP A 370 24.34 10.12 -10.18
C ASP A 370 23.58 9.08 -11.04
N LYS A 371 23.59 7.83 -10.57
CA LYS A 371 23.10 6.68 -11.35
C LYS A 371 22.17 5.81 -10.52
N TRP A 372 21.03 5.47 -11.11
CA TRP A 372 20.05 4.55 -10.61
C TRP A 372 20.21 3.14 -11.17
N VAL A 373 20.01 2.13 -10.33
CA VAL A 373 19.76 0.76 -10.71
C VAL A 373 18.42 0.32 -10.12
N ASN A 374 17.55 -0.26 -10.94
CA ASN A 374 16.22 -0.72 -10.57
C ASN A 374 16.09 -2.20 -10.93
N ARG A 375 15.52 -3.00 -10.02
CA ARG A 375 15.39 -4.45 -10.17
C ARG A 375 14.05 -4.94 -9.65
N GLU A 376 13.65 -6.14 -10.01
CA GLU A 376 12.49 -6.80 -9.38
C GLU A 376 12.75 -7.06 -7.90
N ALA A 377 11.69 -6.92 -7.08
CA ALA A 377 11.72 -7.21 -5.66
C ALA A 377 10.79 -8.37 -5.32
N LEU A 378 11.16 -9.18 -4.33
CA LEU A 378 10.32 -10.26 -3.81
C LEU A 378 8.98 -9.74 -3.27
N GLY A 379 8.94 -8.49 -2.80
CA GLY A 379 7.77 -7.85 -2.25
C GLY A 379 8.05 -6.39 -1.90
N GLN A 380 7.19 -5.81 -1.09
CA GLN A 380 7.29 -4.41 -0.67
C GLN A 380 8.29 -4.30 0.50
N PHE A 381 9.39 -3.59 0.30
CA PHE A 381 10.42 -3.37 1.32
C PHE A 381 9.96 -2.28 2.29
N ASN A 382 9.50 -2.69 3.47
CA ASN A 382 8.91 -1.79 4.45
C ASN A 382 9.93 -1.22 5.45
N ALA A 383 10.87 -2.05 5.89
CA ALA A 383 11.86 -1.66 6.88
C ALA A 383 13.23 -2.22 6.50
N LEU A 384 14.30 -1.52 6.87
CA LEU A 384 15.66 -1.96 6.59
C LEU A 384 16.63 -1.59 7.71
N ILE A 385 17.70 -2.36 7.83
CA ILE A 385 18.82 -2.15 8.76
C ILE A 385 20.12 -2.72 8.20
N ASN A 386 21.23 -2.11 8.58
CA ASN A 386 22.56 -2.63 8.27
C ASN A 386 23.11 -3.45 9.43
N GLN A 387 23.72 -4.60 9.12
CA GLN A 387 24.55 -5.38 10.06
C GLN A 387 25.65 -6.10 9.26
N ASN A 388 26.89 -6.10 9.77
CA ASN A 388 28.01 -6.84 9.17
C ASN A 388 28.23 -6.58 7.66
N LYS A 389 28.19 -5.32 7.24
CA LYS A 389 28.32 -4.86 5.84
C LYS A 389 27.25 -5.39 4.89
N LYS A 390 26.10 -5.82 5.40
CA LYS A 390 24.93 -6.26 4.65
C LYS A 390 23.72 -5.43 5.03
N VAL A 391 22.72 -5.40 4.14
CA VAL A 391 21.42 -4.78 4.38
C VAL A 391 20.38 -5.87 4.59
N TYR A 392 19.59 -5.75 5.65
CA TYR A 392 18.46 -6.63 5.94
C TYR A 392 17.17 -5.87 5.70
N PHE A 393 16.23 -6.52 5.02
CA PHE A 393 14.92 -5.94 4.72
C PHE A 393 13.81 -6.78 5.34
N GLY A 394 12.88 -6.10 5.99
CA GLY A 394 11.58 -6.64 6.34
C GLY A 394 10.58 -6.38 5.21
N VAL A 395 10.02 -7.43 4.63
CA VAL A 395 9.26 -7.39 3.37
C VAL A 395 7.81 -7.83 3.56
N TYR A 396 6.86 -7.00 3.13
CA TYR A 396 5.45 -7.31 2.98
C TYR A 396 5.25 -7.96 1.57
N ALA A 397 4.34 -8.98 1.31
CA ALA A 397 3.17 -9.38 2.07
C ALA A 397 3.35 -10.67 2.90
N GLY A 398 4.47 -11.34 2.91
CA GLY A 398 4.66 -12.61 3.64
C GLY A 398 5.40 -12.45 4.98
N GLY A 399 5.79 -11.24 5.37
CA GLY A 399 6.69 -11.04 6.49
C GLY A 399 8.04 -11.71 6.23
N HIS A 400 8.58 -11.52 5.02
CA HIS A 400 9.87 -12.07 4.67
C HIS A 400 10.99 -11.25 5.29
N LEU A 401 12.02 -11.94 5.76
CA LEU A 401 13.32 -11.36 6.08
C LEU A 401 14.28 -11.73 4.95
N ILE A 402 14.88 -10.73 4.32
CA ILE A 402 15.89 -10.92 3.26
C ILE A 402 17.18 -10.18 3.59
N GLU A 403 18.31 -10.72 3.12
CA GLU A 403 19.65 -10.19 3.30
C GLU A 403 20.22 -9.82 1.93
N TRP A 404 20.72 -8.61 1.76
CA TRP A 404 21.44 -8.19 0.55
C TRP A 404 22.88 -7.84 0.86
N ASP A 405 23.80 -8.43 0.09
CA ASP A 405 25.21 -8.11 0.13
C ASP A 405 25.54 -7.16 -1.06
N PRO A 406 25.75 -5.85 -0.84
CA PRO A 406 25.99 -4.89 -1.90
C PRO A 406 27.32 -5.09 -2.63
N PHE A 407 28.23 -5.89 -2.04
CA PHE A 407 29.54 -6.19 -2.63
C PHE A 407 29.56 -7.44 -3.49
N LYS A 408 28.42 -8.13 -3.63
CA LYS A 408 28.25 -9.30 -4.49
C LYS A 408 27.36 -9.01 -5.69
N PRO A 409 27.51 -9.74 -6.81
CA PRO A 409 26.59 -9.66 -7.92
C PRO A 409 25.14 -9.88 -7.49
N TRP A 410 24.23 -9.19 -8.15
CA TRP A 410 22.80 -9.41 -7.97
C TRP A 410 22.39 -10.76 -8.57
N VAL A 411 21.65 -11.55 -7.79
CA VAL A 411 20.96 -12.76 -8.26
C VAL A 411 19.52 -12.67 -7.78
N PRO A 412 18.51 -12.70 -8.68
CA PRO A 412 17.11 -12.52 -8.29
C PRO A 412 16.69 -13.42 -7.13
N THR A 413 16.01 -12.84 -6.17
CA THR A 413 15.55 -13.54 -4.96
C THR A 413 14.56 -14.63 -5.31
N LYS A 414 14.89 -15.87 -4.94
CA LYS A 414 13.98 -17.01 -4.96
C LYS A 414 13.86 -17.58 -3.56
N LEU A 415 12.66 -18.02 -3.19
CA LEU A 415 12.44 -18.66 -1.90
C LEU A 415 13.27 -19.95 -1.82
N ASN A 416 14.00 -20.12 -0.71
CA ASN A 416 14.84 -21.30 -0.44
C ASN A 416 16.03 -21.51 -1.43
N ASP A 417 16.45 -20.48 -2.15
CA ASP A 417 17.61 -20.53 -3.02
C ASP A 417 18.81 -19.81 -2.39
N ALA A 418 19.79 -20.57 -1.94
CA ALA A 418 20.99 -20.06 -1.27
C ALA A 418 21.93 -19.25 -2.21
N GLN A 419 21.72 -19.28 -3.52
CA GLN A 419 22.51 -18.51 -4.49
C GLN A 419 21.94 -17.11 -4.73
N SER A 420 20.75 -16.83 -4.24
CA SER A 420 20.11 -15.52 -4.40
C SER A 420 20.89 -14.42 -3.67
N ASN A 421 20.95 -13.23 -4.28
CA ASN A 421 21.41 -12.01 -3.65
C ASN A 421 20.57 -10.82 -4.15
N PRO A 422 19.54 -10.39 -3.42
CA PRO A 422 19.24 -10.64 -2.01
C PRO A 422 18.82 -12.08 -1.69
N LEU A 423 19.27 -12.59 -0.55
CA LEU A 423 18.99 -13.92 -0.03
C LEU A 423 17.73 -13.91 0.84
N HIS A 424 16.77 -14.79 0.54
CA HIS A 424 15.63 -15.03 1.42
C HIS A 424 16.06 -15.85 2.65
N LEU A 425 15.87 -15.29 3.85
CA LEU A 425 16.27 -15.92 5.10
C LEU A 425 15.12 -16.70 5.76
N THR A 426 13.94 -16.09 5.86
CA THR A 426 12.76 -16.71 6.46
C THR A 426 11.46 -15.98 6.11
N THR A 427 10.34 -16.69 6.27
CA THR A 427 8.97 -16.17 6.18
C THR A 427 8.30 -16.36 7.54
N VAL A 428 7.63 -15.33 8.07
CA VAL A 428 7.03 -15.34 9.40
C VAL A 428 5.51 -15.10 9.43
N ALA A 429 4.88 -15.17 8.27
CA ALA A 429 3.42 -15.25 8.23
C ALA A 429 2.93 -16.53 8.96
N PRO A 430 1.74 -16.51 9.63
CA PRO A 430 0.76 -15.42 9.66
C PRO A 430 0.97 -14.40 10.78
N ASP A 431 1.90 -14.65 11.71
CA ASP A 431 2.06 -13.86 12.93
C ASP A 431 2.62 -12.45 12.67
N LEU A 432 3.39 -12.28 11.57
CA LEU A 432 3.89 -11.01 11.11
C LEU A 432 3.93 -11.01 9.57
N ILE A 433 3.07 -10.23 8.91
CA ILE A 433 3.08 -10.10 7.46
C ILE A 433 3.52 -8.72 6.97
N ARG A 434 3.37 -7.69 7.81
CA ARG A 434 3.75 -6.32 7.49
C ARG A 434 4.76 -5.81 8.51
N PRO A 435 6.06 -5.89 8.20
CA PRO A 435 7.10 -5.34 9.07
C PRO A 435 6.94 -3.83 9.26
N TYR A 436 7.03 -3.35 10.50
CA TYR A 436 7.12 -1.94 10.84
C TYR A 436 8.54 -1.55 11.18
N ARG A 437 9.22 -2.36 11.98
CA ARG A 437 10.57 -2.08 12.45
C ARG A 437 11.47 -3.31 12.32
N ILE A 438 12.72 -3.04 11.94
CA ILE A 438 13.81 -4.00 11.97
C ILE A 438 15.01 -3.34 12.66
N ILE A 439 15.68 -4.06 13.55
CA ILE A 439 16.89 -3.60 14.22
C ILE A 439 17.96 -4.70 14.23
N ALA A 440 19.22 -4.27 14.30
CA ALA A 440 20.35 -5.13 14.55
C ALA A 440 20.56 -5.28 16.06
N HIS A 441 20.65 -6.51 16.55
CA HIS A 441 20.96 -6.79 17.94
C HIS A 441 22.46 -6.51 18.21
N PRO A 442 22.84 -6.00 19.38
CA PRO A 442 24.23 -5.70 19.72
C PRO A 442 25.21 -6.89 19.68
N ASP A 443 24.70 -8.14 19.64
CA ASP A 443 25.51 -9.34 19.50
C ASP A 443 26.14 -9.53 18.11
N ASN A 444 25.86 -8.63 17.16
CA ASN A 444 26.30 -8.64 15.76
C ASN A 444 25.93 -9.91 14.95
N LYS A 445 24.94 -10.70 15.40
CA LYS A 445 24.48 -11.91 14.71
C LYS A 445 22.96 -12.00 14.60
N THR A 446 22.22 -11.34 15.48
CA THR A 446 20.76 -11.43 15.53
C THR A 446 20.11 -10.20 14.89
N ILE A 447 19.09 -10.43 14.08
CA ILE A 447 18.16 -9.42 13.57
C ILE A 447 16.84 -9.56 14.29
N ILE A 448 16.27 -8.44 14.76
CA ILE A 448 14.97 -8.39 15.42
C ILE A 448 13.99 -7.63 14.52
N MET A 449 12.81 -8.18 14.27
CA MET A 449 11.80 -7.58 13.40
C MET A 449 10.41 -7.65 14.03
N GLY A 450 9.73 -6.50 14.13
CA GLY A 450 8.35 -6.37 14.61
C GLY A 450 7.41 -5.89 13.52
N GLY A 451 6.14 -6.29 13.60
CA GLY A 451 5.12 -5.87 12.64
C GLY A 451 3.75 -6.52 12.85
N THR A 452 2.77 -6.11 12.03
CA THR A 452 1.38 -6.57 12.15
C THR A 452 1.17 -7.97 11.59
N PRO A 453 0.17 -8.70 12.14
CA PRO A 453 -0.18 -10.05 11.70
C PRO A 453 -0.92 -10.03 10.36
N GLN A 454 -1.39 -11.21 9.95
CA GLN A 454 -2.24 -11.37 8.76
C GLN A 454 -3.51 -10.53 8.81
N TYR A 455 -4.13 -10.38 7.65
CA TYR A 455 -5.40 -9.69 7.50
C TYR A 455 -6.46 -10.24 8.45
N GLY A 456 -7.19 -9.32 9.10
CA GLY A 456 -8.26 -9.64 10.05
C GLY A 456 -7.81 -9.99 11.46
N ALA A 457 -6.55 -10.33 11.67
CA ALA A 457 -6.03 -10.67 13.00
C ALA A 457 -5.68 -9.42 13.80
N THR A 458 -5.68 -9.57 15.13
CA THR A 458 -5.25 -8.55 16.10
C THR A 458 -3.94 -8.97 16.74
N GLY A 459 -3.17 -8.02 17.21
CA GLY A 459 -1.83 -8.26 17.76
C GLY A 459 -0.76 -8.20 16.66
N GLY A 460 0.35 -8.87 16.88
CA GLY A 460 1.47 -8.97 15.93
C GLY A 460 2.60 -9.80 16.49
N GLY A 461 3.64 -10.00 15.70
CA GLY A 461 4.76 -10.83 16.08
C GLY A 461 6.06 -10.05 16.29
N LEU A 462 6.97 -10.65 17.03
CA LEU A 462 8.34 -10.20 17.21
C LEU A 462 9.31 -11.34 16.87
N LEU A 463 10.01 -11.20 15.75
CA LEU A 463 10.98 -12.16 15.26
C LEU A 463 12.37 -11.86 15.83
N PHE A 464 13.07 -12.90 16.29
CA PHE A 464 14.52 -12.93 16.50
C PHE A 464 15.11 -13.94 15.51
N TYR A 465 16.00 -13.50 14.63
CA TYR A 465 16.66 -14.34 13.65
C TYR A 465 18.17 -14.33 13.86
N ASP A 466 18.76 -15.48 14.15
CA ASP A 466 20.22 -15.65 14.29
C ASP A 466 20.84 -15.96 12.93
N ASN A 467 21.61 -15.01 12.39
CA ASN A 467 22.27 -15.11 11.08
C ASN A 467 23.37 -16.19 11.06
N LYS A 468 23.98 -16.50 12.21
CA LYS A 468 25.04 -17.51 12.29
C LYS A 468 24.45 -18.91 12.39
N ALA A 469 23.49 -19.10 13.29
CA ALA A 469 22.83 -20.39 13.50
C ALA A 469 21.77 -20.71 12.44
N LYS A 470 21.36 -19.72 11.61
CA LYS A 470 20.25 -19.82 10.65
C LYS A 470 18.94 -20.28 11.30
N SER A 471 18.72 -19.85 12.53
CA SER A 471 17.57 -20.21 13.35
C SER A 471 16.75 -18.99 13.72
N ARG A 472 15.47 -19.22 14.07
CA ARG A 472 14.56 -18.15 14.44
C ARG A 472 13.77 -18.49 15.71
N VAL A 473 13.43 -17.44 16.45
CA VAL A 473 12.40 -17.47 17.50
C VAL A 473 11.35 -16.43 17.11
N MET A 474 10.09 -16.84 17.11
CA MET A 474 8.95 -15.97 16.81
C MET A 474 8.09 -15.87 18.05
N LEU A 475 8.02 -14.70 18.66
CA LEU A 475 7.13 -14.40 19.77
C LEU A 475 5.82 -13.85 19.21
N LYS A 476 4.70 -14.33 19.75
CA LYS A 476 3.37 -13.83 19.44
C LYS A 476 2.99 -12.66 20.35
N ASP A 477 1.96 -11.93 20.00
CA ASP A 477 1.52 -10.76 20.76
C ASP A 477 1.29 -11.07 22.26
N TYR A 478 0.67 -12.20 22.58
CA TYR A 478 0.41 -12.59 23.98
C TYR A 478 1.68 -12.94 24.79
N GLU A 479 2.83 -13.15 24.14
CA GLU A 479 4.14 -13.32 24.75
C GLU A 479 4.89 -12.00 24.91
N VAL A 480 4.44 -10.93 24.24
CA VAL A 480 5.03 -9.59 24.27
C VAL A 480 4.06 -8.60 24.92
N VAL A 481 3.07 -8.11 24.16
CA VAL A 481 1.97 -7.27 24.65
C VAL A 481 0.68 -7.71 23.95
N LYS A 482 -0.21 -8.33 24.71
CA LYS A 482 -1.44 -8.92 24.19
C LYS A 482 -2.27 -7.91 23.37
N ASP A 483 -2.78 -8.37 22.23
CA ASP A 483 -3.62 -7.61 21.29
C ASP A 483 -2.93 -6.36 20.70
N GLN A 484 -1.59 -6.25 20.77
CA GLN A 484 -0.83 -5.12 20.26
C GLN A 484 0.33 -5.57 19.37
N THR A 485 0.77 -4.65 18.51
CA THR A 485 1.92 -4.87 17.61
C THR A 485 3.11 -4.05 18.07
N SER A 486 4.31 -4.65 18.13
CA SER A 486 5.57 -3.91 18.32
C SER A 486 5.85 -3.06 17.09
N MET A 487 5.76 -1.73 17.24
CA MET A 487 5.91 -0.76 16.16
C MET A 487 7.28 -0.09 16.15
N SER A 488 7.83 0.21 17.32
CA SER A 488 9.17 0.78 17.49
C SER A 488 10.00 -0.04 18.47
N LEU A 489 11.30 -0.16 18.19
CA LEU A 489 12.23 -1.02 18.93
C LEU A 489 13.56 -0.28 19.14
N VAL A 490 14.09 -0.30 20.34
CA VAL A 490 15.37 0.31 20.71
C VAL A 490 16.19 -0.64 21.56
N PRO A 491 17.38 -1.08 21.13
CA PRO A 491 18.30 -1.81 21.99
C PRO A 491 18.76 -0.92 23.16
N LEU A 492 18.61 -1.42 24.36
CA LEU A 492 19.10 -0.80 25.58
C LEU A 492 20.44 -1.44 26.01
N PRO A 493 21.22 -0.79 26.88
CA PRO A 493 22.35 -1.41 27.54
C PRO A 493 21.96 -2.70 28.29
N ASN A 494 22.94 -3.54 28.63
CA ASN A 494 22.77 -4.76 29.40
C ASN A 494 21.81 -5.81 28.77
N GLY A 495 21.74 -5.89 27.45
CA GLY A 495 20.97 -6.92 26.77
C GLY A 495 19.46 -6.72 26.84
N LYS A 496 18.97 -5.52 27.11
CA LYS A 496 17.53 -5.20 27.13
C LYS A 496 17.06 -4.60 25.81
N LEU A 497 15.75 -4.71 25.57
CA LEU A 497 15.04 -4.12 24.45
C LEU A 497 13.89 -3.27 24.98
N LEU A 498 13.85 -2.00 24.64
CA LEU A 498 12.66 -1.18 24.80
C LEU A 498 11.82 -1.29 23.53
N GLY A 499 10.57 -1.69 23.68
CA GLY A 499 9.60 -1.70 22.61
C GLY A 499 8.44 -0.75 22.86
N GLY A 500 7.97 -0.10 21.81
CA GLY A 500 6.74 0.68 21.79
C GLY A 500 5.75 0.04 20.84
N THR A 501 4.50 -0.06 21.28
CA THR A 501 3.46 -0.77 20.55
C THR A 501 2.54 0.17 19.76
N THR A 502 1.67 -0.43 18.95
CA THR A 502 0.48 0.20 18.40
C THR A 502 -0.75 -0.66 18.69
N THR A 503 -1.88 -0.01 18.91
CA THR A 503 -3.20 -0.65 19.06
C THR A 503 -3.83 -1.01 17.73
N SER A 504 -3.22 -0.58 16.60
CA SER A 504 -3.71 -0.88 15.27
C SER A 504 -3.57 -2.35 14.96
N PRO A 505 -4.65 -3.05 14.60
CA PRO A 505 -4.60 -4.47 14.24
C PRO A 505 -3.95 -4.67 12.87
N GLY A 506 -3.81 -5.93 12.45
CA GLY A 506 -3.61 -6.27 11.05
C GLY A 506 -4.72 -5.69 10.17
N THR A 507 -4.43 -5.50 8.90
CA THR A 507 -5.38 -4.86 7.97
C THR A 507 -6.76 -5.49 8.01
N GLY A 508 -7.79 -4.71 8.32
CA GLY A 508 -9.17 -5.19 8.49
C GLY A 508 -9.42 -6.01 9.76
N GLY A 509 -8.50 -6.01 10.71
CA GLY A 509 -8.67 -6.62 12.02
C GLY A 509 -9.47 -5.73 12.98
N GLU A 510 -9.91 -6.32 14.07
CA GLU A 510 -10.60 -5.62 15.15
C GLU A 510 -9.59 -4.98 16.11
N LYS A 511 -9.81 -3.73 16.45
CA LYS A 511 -9.03 -3.05 17.49
C LYS A 511 -9.55 -3.48 18.86
N LYS A 512 -8.70 -4.17 19.64
CA LYS A 512 -9.05 -4.68 20.98
C LYS A 512 -8.39 -3.89 22.10
N ALA A 513 -7.14 -3.48 21.92
CA ALA A 513 -6.42 -2.70 22.91
C ALA A 513 -6.92 -1.26 23.02
N LYS A 514 -7.03 -0.74 24.23
CA LYS A 514 -7.49 0.63 24.50
C LYS A 514 -6.41 1.67 24.20
N GLU A 515 -5.17 1.37 24.56
CA GLU A 515 -4.01 2.25 24.46
C GLU A 515 -2.73 1.46 24.25
N ALA A 516 -1.74 2.10 23.64
CA ALA A 516 -0.44 1.51 23.38
C ALA A 516 0.45 1.52 24.61
N LEU A 517 1.32 0.51 24.72
CA LEU A 517 2.25 0.35 25.84
C LEU A 517 3.70 0.53 25.42
N LEU A 518 4.53 0.98 26.34
CA LEU A 518 5.97 0.71 26.34
C LEU A 518 6.24 -0.59 27.11
N TYR A 519 7.24 -1.34 26.66
CA TYR A 519 7.70 -2.53 27.38
C TYR A 519 9.23 -2.64 27.38
N ILE A 520 9.79 -3.25 28.42
CA ILE A 520 11.20 -3.65 28.49
C ILE A 520 11.26 -5.17 28.51
N MET A 521 12.03 -5.72 27.58
CA MET A 521 12.25 -7.16 27.41
C MET A 521 13.73 -7.48 27.64
N ASP A 522 14.02 -8.58 28.32
CA ASP A 522 15.35 -9.20 28.30
C ASP A 522 15.55 -9.96 26.98
N MET A 523 16.55 -9.56 26.19
CA MET A 523 16.76 -10.11 24.85
C MET A 523 17.30 -11.54 24.83
N GLU A 524 17.93 -12.01 25.90
CA GLU A 524 18.41 -13.40 26.03
C GLU A 524 17.27 -14.37 26.33
N SER A 525 16.54 -14.12 27.42
CA SER A 525 15.40 -14.94 27.82
C SER A 525 14.14 -14.68 27.03
N LYS A 526 14.05 -13.55 26.33
CA LYS A 526 12.88 -13.04 25.57
C LYS A 526 11.64 -12.84 26.44
N LYS A 527 11.85 -12.53 27.73
CA LYS A 527 10.78 -12.26 28.67
C LYS A 527 10.57 -10.78 28.90
N ILE A 528 9.31 -10.38 29.02
CA ILE A 528 8.93 -9.03 29.42
C ILE A 528 9.23 -8.86 30.91
N GLU A 529 10.00 -7.83 31.25
CA GLU A 529 10.33 -7.46 32.63
C GLU A 529 9.48 -6.30 33.14
N TRP A 530 8.97 -5.47 32.21
CA TRP A 530 8.13 -4.33 32.52
C TRP A 530 7.30 -3.94 31.31
N GLN A 531 6.06 -3.49 31.55
CA GLN A 531 5.21 -2.87 30.54
C GLN A 531 4.22 -1.92 31.19
N GLU A 532 3.98 -0.77 30.53
CA GLU A 532 3.08 0.26 31.08
C GLU A 532 2.56 1.21 29.98
N ALA A 533 1.36 1.76 30.19
CA ALA A 533 0.81 2.89 29.44
C ALA A 533 1.36 4.20 30.03
N VAL A 534 2.55 4.61 29.63
CA VAL A 534 3.18 5.84 30.15
C VAL A 534 2.49 7.12 29.67
N PHE A 535 1.68 7.04 28.63
CA PHE A 535 0.81 8.10 28.14
C PHE A 535 -0.64 7.62 28.08
N PRO A 536 -1.55 8.12 28.90
CA PRO A 536 -2.96 7.77 28.79
C PRO A 536 -3.52 8.09 27.40
N GLY A 537 -4.16 7.09 26.77
CA GLY A 537 -4.86 7.22 25.49
C GLY A 537 -4.01 7.24 24.23
N VAL A 538 -2.68 7.12 24.33
CA VAL A 538 -1.78 6.99 23.15
C VAL A 538 -2.10 5.71 22.37
N GLN A 539 -2.17 5.80 21.04
CA GLN A 539 -2.53 4.69 20.17
C GLN A 539 -1.33 4.02 19.53
N GLU A 540 -0.21 4.74 19.41
CA GLU A 540 1.03 4.19 18.85
C GLU A 540 2.29 4.93 19.34
N TYR A 541 3.37 4.19 19.49
CA TYR A 541 4.72 4.73 19.60
C TYR A 541 5.37 4.66 18.22
N SER A 542 5.25 5.72 17.44
CA SER A 542 5.56 5.74 16.00
C SER A 542 7.03 5.47 15.69
N GLU A 543 7.95 6.09 16.43
CA GLU A 543 9.39 5.78 16.39
C GLU A 543 10.07 6.15 17.69
N MET A 544 11.14 5.42 18.03
CA MET A 544 11.99 5.69 19.18
C MET A 544 13.48 5.58 18.81
N ARG A 545 14.32 6.36 19.47
CA ARG A 545 15.78 6.39 19.28
C ARG A 545 16.51 6.55 20.61
N MET A 546 17.51 5.70 20.86
CA MET A 546 18.45 5.88 21.96
C MET A 546 19.40 7.02 21.65
N MET A 547 19.52 7.98 22.56
CA MET A 547 20.43 9.09 22.44
C MET A 547 21.65 8.92 23.34
N PRO A 548 22.80 9.57 23.04
CA PRO A 548 23.92 9.63 23.95
C PRO A 548 23.46 10.12 25.34
N GLY A 549 23.87 9.41 26.40
CA GLY A 549 23.40 9.69 27.77
C GLY A 549 22.25 8.78 28.25
N GLY A 550 21.80 7.82 27.42
CA GLY A 550 20.89 6.76 27.84
C GLY A 550 19.40 7.08 27.76
N MET A 551 19.05 8.32 27.43
CA MET A 551 17.65 8.72 27.22
C MET A 551 17.12 8.22 25.88
N VAL A 552 15.85 7.83 25.84
CA VAL A 552 15.16 7.45 24.61
C VAL A 552 14.24 8.59 24.18
N TYR A 553 14.49 9.12 22.97
CA TYR A 553 13.62 10.09 22.34
C TYR A 553 12.61 9.37 21.47
N GLY A 554 11.36 9.82 21.48
CA GLY A 554 10.30 9.15 20.74
C GLY A 554 9.24 10.09 20.20
N ILE A 555 8.46 9.55 19.25
CA ILE A 555 7.24 10.15 18.73
C ILE A 555 6.08 9.21 19.02
N SER A 556 4.99 9.72 19.58
CA SER A 556 3.73 9.01 19.72
C SER A 556 2.64 9.67 18.88
N ASP A 557 1.73 8.84 18.33
CA ASP A 557 0.58 9.25 17.49
C ASP A 557 0.98 10.20 16.33
N LYS A 558 2.24 10.11 15.83
CA LYS A 558 2.84 11.03 14.84
C LYS A 558 2.73 12.51 15.23
N ARG A 559 2.52 12.79 16.49
CA ARG A 559 2.10 14.09 17.01
C ARG A 559 2.90 14.59 18.20
N LYS A 560 3.22 13.70 19.17
CA LYS A 560 3.85 14.08 20.43
C LYS A 560 5.28 13.61 20.46
N PHE A 561 6.20 14.54 20.67
CA PHE A 561 7.57 14.20 21.02
C PHE A 561 7.67 13.94 22.52
N PHE A 562 8.45 12.94 22.90
CA PHE A 562 8.74 12.61 24.29
C PHE A 562 10.18 12.20 24.51
N VAL A 563 10.63 12.34 25.74
CA VAL A 563 11.90 11.80 26.23
C VAL A 563 11.58 10.84 27.40
N PHE A 564 12.06 9.62 27.30
CA PHE A 564 11.85 8.56 28.27
C PHE A 564 13.19 8.12 28.85
N ASP A 565 13.26 8.00 30.18
CA ASP A 565 14.38 7.39 30.88
C ASP A 565 14.11 5.91 31.13
N PRO A 566 14.81 4.99 30.44
CA PRO A 566 14.57 3.56 30.62
C PRO A 566 15.01 3.04 32.01
N ALA A 567 15.91 3.73 32.70
CA ALA A 567 16.39 3.32 34.00
C ALA A 567 15.35 3.57 35.11
N SER A 568 14.77 4.76 35.14
CA SER A 568 13.69 5.12 36.06
C SER A 568 12.30 4.72 35.56
N LYS A 569 12.17 4.38 34.27
CA LYS A 569 10.88 4.07 33.60
C LYS A 569 9.91 5.25 33.61
N GLN A 570 10.44 6.48 33.51
CA GLN A 570 9.69 7.72 33.60
C GLN A 570 9.80 8.56 32.34
N LEU A 571 8.74 9.30 32.01
CA LEU A 571 8.79 10.38 31.05
C LEU A 571 9.52 11.60 31.67
N VAL A 572 10.57 12.03 31.00
CA VAL A 572 11.36 13.20 31.39
C VAL A 572 10.83 14.48 30.74
N TYR A 573 10.32 14.37 29.52
CA TYR A 573 9.85 15.52 28.75
C TYR A 573 8.77 15.09 27.76
N THR A 574 7.82 16.00 27.50
CA THR A 574 6.78 15.81 26.48
C THR A 574 6.42 17.14 25.83
N LYS A 575 6.18 17.13 24.51
CA LYS A 575 5.70 18.29 23.75
C LYS A 575 4.75 17.84 22.63
N ASP A 576 3.58 18.47 22.53
CA ASP A 576 2.75 18.36 21.33
C ASP A 576 3.36 19.22 20.22
N ILE A 577 3.79 18.58 19.14
CA ILE A 577 4.50 19.21 18.02
C ILE A 577 3.62 19.37 16.77
N PHE A 578 2.39 18.86 16.84
CA PHE A 578 1.48 18.83 15.70
C PHE A 578 1.02 20.23 15.26
N ALA A 579 0.76 21.13 16.22
CA ALA A 579 0.32 22.49 15.89
C ALA A 579 1.40 23.28 15.15
N GLU A 580 2.68 23.02 15.49
CA GLU A 580 3.83 23.75 14.93
C GLU A 580 4.29 23.17 13.59
N PHE A 581 4.37 21.84 13.45
CA PHE A 581 4.97 21.17 12.30
C PHE A 581 4.03 20.23 11.54
N GLY A 582 2.84 19.95 12.06
CA GLY A 582 1.95 18.91 11.55
C GLY A 582 2.37 17.50 11.98
N PRO A 583 1.82 16.44 11.32
CA PRO A 583 2.19 15.07 11.63
C PRO A 583 3.60 14.74 11.10
N THR A 584 4.28 13.81 11.76
CA THR A 584 5.51 13.21 11.23
C THR A 584 5.23 12.32 10.00
N THR A 585 6.28 11.82 9.35
CA THR A 585 6.15 10.94 8.17
C THR A 585 5.43 9.62 8.48
N ALA A 586 5.09 8.87 7.43
CA ALA A 586 4.16 7.73 7.49
C ALA A 586 4.73 6.44 8.11
N GLU A 587 3.82 5.52 8.44
CA GLU A 587 3.99 4.33 9.27
C GLU A 587 4.84 3.21 8.66
N GLN A 588 4.75 2.99 7.36
CA GLN A 588 5.30 1.79 6.72
C GLN A 588 6.82 1.82 6.50
N SER A 589 7.44 2.92 6.87
CA SER A 589 8.89 3.06 6.91
C SER A 589 9.22 4.02 8.02
N PRO A 590 9.23 3.56 9.27
CA PRO A 590 9.34 4.44 10.42
C PRO A 590 10.76 4.96 10.58
N ARG A 591 11.23 5.81 9.66
CA ARG A 591 12.43 6.61 9.81
C ARG A 591 12.04 8.07 9.88
N ILE A 592 11.32 8.39 10.95
CA ILE A 592 10.98 9.74 11.34
C ILE A 592 12.24 10.46 11.80
N PHE A 593 13.07 9.75 12.58
CA PHE A 593 14.35 10.24 13.06
C PHE A 593 15.50 9.98 12.07
N VAL A 594 16.32 11.00 11.85
CA VAL A 594 17.56 10.91 11.08
C VAL A 594 18.72 11.35 11.96
N ASP A 595 19.71 10.48 12.13
CA ASP A 595 20.92 10.77 12.89
C ASP A 595 21.86 11.66 12.05
N GLY A 596 22.33 12.75 12.62
CA GLY A 596 23.31 13.64 12.00
C GLY A 596 24.75 13.20 12.24
N PRO A 597 25.72 13.82 11.53
CA PRO A 597 27.14 13.39 11.55
C PRO A 597 27.85 13.59 12.90
N LYS A 598 27.33 14.44 13.78
CA LYS A 598 27.92 14.75 15.09
C LYS A 598 27.01 14.33 16.24
N GLY A 599 26.09 13.37 15.98
CA GLY A 599 25.12 12.91 16.98
C GLY A 599 23.89 13.81 17.12
N GLU A 600 23.67 14.71 16.16
CA GLU A 600 22.42 15.47 16.09
C GLU A 600 21.27 14.54 15.76
N LEU A 601 20.06 14.89 16.20
CA LEU A 601 18.83 14.23 15.83
C LEU A 601 17.94 15.17 15.03
N TYR A 602 17.49 14.71 13.87
CA TYR A 602 16.53 15.41 13.03
C TYR A 602 15.21 14.64 13.00
N ILE A 603 14.09 15.38 12.93
CA ILE A 603 12.72 14.84 12.75
C ILE A 603 12.20 15.29 11.39
N LEU A 604 11.62 14.36 10.64
CA LEU A 604 10.99 14.62 9.36
C LEU A 604 9.46 14.69 9.51
N PHE A 605 8.87 15.74 8.99
CA PHE A 605 7.42 15.97 9.06
C PHE A 605 6.77 15.84 7.69
N ALA A 606 5.57 15.29 7.66
CA ALA A 606 4.85 15.00 6.41
C ALA A 606 4.58 16.24 5.54
N LYS A 607 4.46 17.43 6.16
CA LYS A 607 4.30 18.71 5.45
C LYS A 607 5.63 19.32 4.94
N GLY A 608 6.76 18.62 5.09
CA GLY A 608 8.05 19.02 4.56
C GLY A 608 9.02 19.64 5.57
N ALA A 609 8.64 19.87 6.83
CA ALA A 609 9.55 20.41 7.82
C ALA A 609 10.64 19.40 8.19
N ILE A 610 11.90 19.88 8.27
CA ILE A 610 13.07 19.19 8.81
C ILE A 610 13.48 19.93 10.06
N VAL A 611 13.39 19.28 11.21
CA VAL A 611 13.54 19.90 12.53
C VAL A 611 14.66 19.22 13.29
N GLN A 612 15.59 19.98 13.86
CA GLN A 612 16.64 19.50 14.74
C GLN A 612 16.16 19.51 16.20
N VAL A 613 16.42 18.44 16.93
CA VAL A 613 16.19 18.38 18.38
C VAL A 613 17.47 18.75 19.12
N MET A 614 17.37 19.72 20.02
CA MET A 614 18.50 20.17 20.84
C MET A 614 18.69 19.22 22.04
N PRO A 615 19.89 18.62 22.22
CA PRO A 615 20.04 17.45 23.09
C PRO A 615 19.83 17.70 24.59
N LYS A 616 20.00 18.93 25.10
CA LYS A 616 19.87 19.22 26.54
C LYS A 616 18.56 19.88 26.92
N THR A 617 18.06 20.75 26.04
CA THR A 617 16.84 21.54 26.28
C THR A 617 15.59 20.90 25.68
N TYR A 618 15.76 19.91 24.76
CA TYR A 618 14.72 19.27 23.98
C TYR A 618 13.95 20.25 23.08
N GLU A 619 14.49 21.47 22.92
CA GLU A 619 13.95 22.46 21.99
C GLU A 619 14.05 21.98 20.55
N MET A 620 13.08 22.38 19.75
CA MET A 620 13.01 22.03 18.35
C MET A 620 13.31 23.25 17.49
N LYS A 621 14.32 23.11 16.65
CA LYS A 621 14.75 24.16 15.71
C LYS A 621 14.38 23.73 14.29
N LEU A 622 13.51 24.50 13.63
CA LEU A 622 13.26 24.33 12.20
C LEU A 622 14.56 24.63 11.42
N ILE A 623 15.05 23.64 10.71
CA ILE A 623 16.27 23.75 9.89
C ILE A 623 15.94 24.15 8.46
N ALA A 624 14.90 23.51 7.89
CA ALA A 624 14.46 23.77 6.53
C ALA A 624 13.03 23.27 6.31
N THR A 625 12.38 23.77 5.26
CA THR A 625 11.10 23.26 4.76
C THR A 625 11.29 22.80 3.32
N ALA A 626 11.04 21.52 3.07
CA ALA A 626 11.14 20.93 1.75
C ALA A 626 10.10 21.55 0.79
N PRO A 627 10.40 21.62 -0.51
CA PRO A 627 9.48 22.19 -1.51
C PRO A 627 8.23 21.33 -1.78
N GLY A 628 8.16 20.16 -1.19
CA GLY A 628 7.01 19.24 -1.25
C GLY A 628 6.92 18.37 -0.01
N PRO A 629 5.86 17.55 0.09
CA PRO A 629 5.63 16.69 1.25
C PRO A 629 6.72 15.62 1.38
N ILE A 630 7.11 15.30 2.61
CA ILE A 630 7.95 14.13 2.92
C ILE A 630 7.00 12.95 3.19
N LYS A 631 7.00 11.96 2.30
CA LYS A 631 6.07 10.82 2.36
C LYS A 631 6.64 9.58 3.05
N ALA A 632 7.95 9.39 2.97
CA ALA A 632 8.66 8.36 3.70
C ALA A 632 9.90 8.95 4.33
N GLY A 633 10.29 8.36 5.43
CA GLY A 633 11.45 8.78 6.19
C GLY A 633 12.77 8.55 5.47
N GLY A 634 13.81 9.03 6.07
CA GLY A 634 15.08 9.20 5.42
C GLY A 634 16.27 8.69 6.19
N ASP A 635 17.42 9.00 5.63
CA ASP A 635 18.72 8.67 6.20
C ASP A 635 19.74 9.79 5.90
N TYR A 636 20.80 9.82 6.68
CA TYR A 636 21.92 10.75 6.45
C TYR A 636 23.04 10.05 5.71
N ALA A 637 23.46 10.64 4.59
CA ALA A 637 24.63 10.22 3.83
C ALA A 637 25.21 11.39 3.03
N HIS A 638 26.49 11.35 2.68
CA HIS A 638 27.14 12.31 1.78
C HIS A 638 26.92 13.79 2.16
N GLY A 639 26.83 14.09 3.46
CA GLY A 639 26.59 15.47 3.95
C GLY A 639 25.13 15.95 3.77
N ARG A 640 24.17 15.02 3.58
CA ARG A 640 22.79 15.31 3.26
C ARG A 640 21.82 14.44 4.04
N ILE A 641 20.66 14.96 4.32
CA ILE A 641 19.48 14.18 4.71
C ILE A 641 18.73 13.81 3.44
N PHE A 642 18.67 12.51 3.12
CA PHE A 642 17.84 11.98 2.05
C PHE A 642 16.45 11.64 2.57
N PHE A 643 15.43 11.90 1.76
CA PHE A 643 14.03 11.61 2.06
C PHE A 643 13.24 11.40 0.77
N VAL A 644 11.98 10.97 0.90
CA VAL A 644 11.12 10.63 -0.23
C VAL A 644 9.94 11.58 -0.33
N SER A 645 9.66 12.05 -1.54
CA SER A 645 8.46 12.79 -1.89
C SER A 645 7.70 12.04 -2.99
N GLY A 646 6.80 11.13 -2.60
CA GLY A 646 6.08 10.26 -3.54
C GLY A 646 6.98 9.23 -4.19
N SER A 647 7.25 9.40 -5.49
CA SER A 647 8.16 8.56 -6.29
C SER A 647 9.59 9.09 -6.37
N HIS A 648 9.83 10.34 -5.93
CA HIS A 648 11.12 11.01 -6.06
C HIS A 648 11.98 10.86 -4.81
N LEU A 649 13.28 10.60 -5.02
CA LEU A 649 14.30 10.74 -4.00
C LEU A 649 14.74 12.21 -3.93
N MET A 650 14.64 12.77 -2.77
CA MET A 650 15.03 14.14 -2.47
C MET A 650 16.18 14.17 -1.48
N SER A 651 16.93 15.26 -1.43
CA SER A 651 17.88 15.50 -0.33
C SER A 651 17.97 16.96 0.08
N TYR A 652 18.32 17.16 1.35
CA TYR A 652 18.68 18.44 1.91
C TYR A 652 20.15 18.43 2.35
N LYS A 653 20.98 19.37 1.81
CA LYS A 653 22.37 19.51 2.20
C LYS A 653 22.46 20.21 3.56
N LEU A 654 22.99 19.52 4.57
CA LEU A 654 23.29 20.14 5.87
C LEU A 654 24.42 21.17 5.71
N LYS A 655 24.24 22.28 6.39
CA LYS A 655 25.23 23.41 6.41
C LYS A 655 26.35 23.17 7.41
#